data_6ce22dc79b983fbc19ae354e20325f18
#
_entry.id   6ce22dc79b983fbc19ae354e20325f18
#
_cell.length_a   1.000
_cell.length_b   1.000
_cell.length_c   1.000
_cell.angle_alpha   90.00
_cell.angle_beta   90.00
_cell.angle_gamma   90.00
#
_symmetry.space_group_name_H-M   'P 1'
#
loop_
_entity.id
_entity.type
_entity.pdbx_description
1 polymer ?
#
loop_
_entity_poly.entity_id
_entity_poly.type
_entity_poly.pdbx_seq_one_letter_code
_entity_poly.pdbx_strand_id
1 'polypeptide(L)'
;MRHHFGFVRRSACAAAMSLAFGCGVASADQQAATQATEEAAPSGALQEVTVTATRREQSLSKVPVSVTALTQEGLDDRGIKDFSEVARFTPGVNFDTSGTNNISIRGISGTGGAGTTGIYLDDTPIQMRSLAFNPDEALPKSFDIDRVEVLRGPQGTLFGAGSEGGTVRYITTQPSLTRTSIYSRAEVATTEGGDLSYEGGVAVGGPLVAGTLGARLTIWYRRDGGWINDIDPVTLATVQSNANFSDTYLARLAFLWAPNANWRITPSIYYQDQRKNDISNFWPLYSNPGSNNFVDADPSQRHVPDRFNLASLKIEGDFGPVTLISNTSFYDRHNQDGYEGTLYNLGFYQLYAYLPPYVNGTYPLIDGNGIHLPPGAMNYVAPSSVDNIQNNITQEFRLQSSDANARLLWTAGIFLTQNRQTYLEQIHDPLLSELQNALTGDPDIVDYFTVGYDPAYPNDSYFLRTHAKDEQYALFGEATYGLTDKLKLTAGARWSKNKYSFDTLTGGPQLYGPSTVGSGNNSENSFTPKLSVQYQADPNNMYYATYAKGYRPGGANNPLPFEACSQDFINFGIANAPTTYNSDTVQSYEIGAKNNFDNRIKIASSVYYIKWNNIQQTVVPPICQISFIDNLGAAVAKGIDIELDASITDELSLELAAGYTSARYTQGSYLSTPCPPGVPPNGSCEAVPVVADGDAIVGQSSETGAGQPTAPVTVSLGLEYRFNMMSHETFIRVDSEYQGRAKWPSAGQDGVAGVGNTLQYDAANYVLPGTVFTSMRAGMQFGQWSLALFCDNLTNSHALTDFNWSIDPGDGSSRLEREYTFRPRTIGITAIFRQ
;
A
#
# COMPACT_ATOMS: atom_id res chain seq x y z
N MET A 1 16.67 -32.88 -25.44
CA MET A 1 17.70 -32.12 -26.22
C MET A 1 18.20 -31.00 -25.33
N ARG A 2 19.47 -31.11 -24.95
CA ARG A 2 20.12 -30.11 -24.06
C ARG A 2 20.38 -28.84 -24.83
N HIS A 3 20.03 -27.68 -24.33
CA HIS A 3 20.65 -26.41 -24.69
C HIS A 3 21.14 -25.69 -23.43
N HIS A 4 22.47 -25.70 -23.33
CA HIS A 4 23.26 -24.84 -22.45
C HIS A 4 23.07 -23.37 -22.86
N PHE A 5 22.73 -22.51 -21.93
CA PHE A 5 23.10 -21.09 -21.96
C PHE A 5 23.93 -20.77 -20.73
N GLY A 6 25.24 -20.78 -20.93
CA GLY A 6 26.23 -20.40 -19.94
C GLY A 6 26.55 -18.92 -19.99
N PHE A 7 26.66 -18.34 -18.82
CA PHE A 7 27.58 -17.27 -18.42
C PHE A 7 28.02 -16.21 -19.47
N VAL A 8 27.31 -15.06 -19.46
CA VAL A 8 27.94 -13.74 -19.71
C VAL A 8 27.23 -12.70 -18.84
N ARG A 9 27.70 -12.49 -17.64
CA ARG A 9 27.31 -11.34 -16.80
C ARG A 9 28.39 -11.05 -15.79
N ARG A 10 29.37 -10.25 -16.13
CA ARG A 10 30.18 -9.43 -15.21
C ARG A 10 31.14 -8.57 -16.05
N SER A 11 30.65 -7.51 -16.70
CA SER A 11 31.55 -6.47 -17.30
C SER A 11 30.81 -5.22 -17.80
N ALA A 12 29.54 -4.97 -17.47
CA ALA A 12 28.81 -3.79 -17.97
C ALA A 12 28.66 -2.61 -16.99
N CYS A 13 28.94 -2.81 -15.70
CA CYS A 13 28.76 -1.73 -14.71
C CYS A 13 29.98 -0.82 -14.51
N ALA A 14 31.16 -1.16 -15.00
CA ALA A 14 32.36 -0.33 -14.83
C ALA A 14 32.51 0.78 -15.90
N ALA A 15 31.76 0.74 -17.00
CA ALA A 15 31.88 1.69 -18.10
C ALA A 15 30.97 2.94 -17.97
N ALA A 16 29.98 2.93 -17.08
CA ALA A 16 29.04 4.04 -16.92
C ALA A 16 29.56 5.19 -16.00
N MET A 17 30.55 4.92 -15.18
CA MET A 17 31.12 5.93 -14.27
C MET A 17 32.23 6.80 -14.88
N SER A 18 32.74 6.48 -16.07
CA SER A 18 33.85 7.21 -16.68
C SER A 18 33.43 8.28 -17.69
N LEU A 19 32.15 8.43 -17.99
CA LEU A 19 31.65 9.39 -18.99
C LEU A 19 31.13 10.72 -18.41
N ALA A 20 31.11 10.89 -17.09
CA ALA A 20 30.58 12.10 -16.45
C ALA A 20 31.61 13.24 -16.21
N PHE A 21 32.88 13.08 -16.57
CA PHE A 21 33.94 14.06 -16.29
C PHE A 21 34.61 14.68 -17.51
N GLY A 22 33.92 14.83 -18.62
CA GLY A 22 34.53 15.37 -19.83
C GLY A 22 33.62 16.27 -20.69
N CYS A 23 32.89 17.24 -20.10
CA CYS A 23 32.30 18.32 -20.88
C CYS A 23 32.99 19.65 -20.56
N GLY A 24 33.84 20.08 -21.49
CA GLY A 24 34.54 21.34 -21.44
C GLY A 24 33.60 22.57 -21.49
N VAL A 25 33.89 23.54 -20.69
CA VAL A 25 33.22 24.83 -20.61
C VAL A 25 33.44 25.60 -21.91
N ALA A 26 32.38 25.75 -22.71
CA ALA A 26 32.32 26.72 -23.78
C ALA A 26 31.69 28.00 -23.24
N SER A 27 32.45 29.04 -23.09
CA SER A 27 32.00 30.39 -22.74
C SER A 27 31.19 30.96 -23.91
N ALA A 28 29.93 31.24 -23.68
CA ALA A 28 29.07 31.99 -24.60
C ALA A 28 28.75 33.37 -23.96
N ASP A 29 28.96 34.40 -24.74
CA ASP A 29 28.79 35.81 -24.42
C ASP A 29 27.41 36.16 -23.84
N GLN A 30 27.44 36.96 -22.78
CA GLN A 30 26.27 37.57 -22.13
C GLN A 30 25.66 38.65 -23.05
N GLN A 31 24.48 38.41 -23.58
CA GLN A 31 23.56 39.48 -23.94
C GLN A 31 22.54 39.65 -22.82
N ALA A 32 22.57 40.87 -22.21
CA ALA A 32 21.68 41.25 -21.13
C ALA A 32 20.22 41.25 -21.58
N ALA A 33 19.47 40.25 -21.16
CA ALA A 33 18.01 40.31 -21.11
C ALA A 33 17.60 40.84 -19.74
N THR A 34 16.79 41.84 -19.72
CA THR A 34 16.23 42.52 -18.55
C THR A 34 15.60 41.48 -17.60
N GLN A 35 16.26 41.20 -16.50
CA GLN A 35 15.71 40.43 -15.39
C GLN A 35 14.55 41.22 -14.78
N ALA A 36 13.33 40.70 -14.88
CA ALA A 36 12.34 41.05 -13.89
C ALA A 36 12.88 40.51 -12.56
N THR A 37 13.18 41.41 -11.66
CA THR A 37 13.55 41.10 -10.29
C THR A 37 12.43 40.30 -9.65
N GLU A 38 12.61 39.01 -9.54
CA GLU A 38 11.83 38.20 -8.61
C GLU A 38 12.22 38.72 -7.23
N GLU A 39 11.31 39.43 -6.56
CA GLU A 39 11.47 39.89 -5.21
C GLU A 39 11.81 38.66 -4.36
N ALA A 40 13.02 38.59 -3.81
CA ALA A 40 13.40 37.52 -2.92
C ALA A 40 12.37 37.43 -1.79
N ALA A 41 11.73 36.26 -1.67
CA ALA A 41 10.79 36.01 -0.59
C ALA A 41 11.46 36.35 0.75
N PRO A 42 10.75 36.98 1.69
CA PRO A 42 11.33 37.32 2.99
C PRO A 42 11.91 36.09 3.64
N SER A 43 13.09 36.21 4.23
CA SER A 43 13.75 35.12 4.98
C SER A 43 12.79 34.57 6.00
N GLY A 44 12.62 33.23 6.01
CA GLY A 44 11.68 32.50 6.88
C GLY A 44 10.23 32.36 6.37
N ALA A 45 9.92 32.77 5.13
CA ALA A 45 8.58 32.54 4.55
C ALA A 45 8.43 31.09 4.11
N LEU A 46 7.34 30.44 4.54
CA LEU A 46 6.98 29.07 4.14
C LEU A 46 6.53 29.01 2.68
N GLN A 47 7.12 28.11 1.90
CA GLN A 47 6.79 27.93 0.49
C GLN A 47 5.34 27.44 0.32
N GLU A 48 4.63 27.97 -0.67
CA GLU A 48 3.30 27.53 -1.01
C GLU A 48 3.35 26.36 -2.00
N VAL A 49 2.71 25.26 -1.64
CA VAL A 49 2.65 24.05 -2.47
C VAL A 49 1.42 24.11 -3.37
N THR A 50 1.61 23.86 -4.66
CA THR A 50 0.49 23.68 -5.62
C THR A 50 0.12 22.21 -5.67
N VAL A 51 -1.19 21.91 -5.62
CA VAL A 51 -1.73 20.55 -5.69
C VAL A 51 -2.77 20.41 -6.79
N THR A 52 -3.05 19.18 -7.20
CA THR A 52 -4.05 18.84 -8.20
C THR A 52 -5.17 17.94 -7.64
N ALA A 53 -5.42 18.06 -6.34
CA ALA A 53 -6.41 17.28 -5.59
C ALA A 53 -7.85 17.40 -6.14
N THR A 54 -8.19 18.52 -6.78
CA THR A 54 -9.48 18.77 -7.44
C THR A 54 -9.43 18.60 -8.96
N ARG A 55 -8.45 17.88 -9.48
CA ARG A 55 -8.15 17.76 -10.93
C ARG A 55 -7.83 19.11 -11.60
N ARG A 56 -7.50 20.14 -10.80
CA ARG A 56 -7.05 21.48 -11.21
C ARG A 56 -5.86 21.88 -10.35
N GLU A 57 -4.95 22.62 -10.93
CA GLU A 57 -3.84 23.23 -10.18
C GLU A 57 -4.37 24.30 -9.24
N GLN A 58 -4.15 24.14 -7.96
CA GLN A 58 -4.55 25.08 -6.92
C GLN A 58 -3.52 25.09 -5.79
N SER A 59 -3.36 26.24 -5.15
CA SER A 59 -2.59 26.33 -3.92
C SER A 59 -3.21 25.45 -2.83
N LEU A 60 -2.37 24.70 -2.10
CA LEU A 60 -2.78 23.80 -1.02
C LEU A 60 -3.66 24.50 0.02
N SER A 61 -3.37 25.76 0.33
CA SER A 61 -4.14 26.58 1.28
C SER A 61 -5.57 26.90 0.82
N LYS A 62 -5.86 26.77 -0.48
CA LYS A 62 -7.16 27.12 -1.09
C LYS A 62 -8.03 25.93 -1.47
N VAL A 63 -7.54 24.71 -1.27
CA VAL A 63 -8.30 23.48 -1.58
C VAL A 63 -9.16 23.07 -0.39
N PRO A 64 -10.51 22.98 -0.53
CA PRO A 64 -11.41 22.64 0.57
C PRO A 64 -11.51 21.12 0.82
N VAL A 65 -10.36 20.49 1.00
CA VAL A 65 -10.18 19.06 1.28
C VAL A 65 -8.97 18.90 2.18
N SER A 66 -9.02 17.91 3.06
CA SER A 66 -7.86 17.48 3.85
C SER A 66 -6.87 16.77 2.92
N VAL A 67 -5.71 17.38 2.70
CA VAL A 67 -4.67 16.86 1.80
C VAL A 67 -3.29 17.18 2.34
N THR A 68 -2.42 16.18 2.38
CA THR A 68 -0.98 16.31 2.63
C THR A 68 -0.26 16.25 1.27
N ALA A 69 0.67 17.17 1.03
CA ALA A 69 1.47 17.19 -0.18
C ALA A 69 2.96 17.31 0.16
N LEU A 70 3.74 16.30 -0.22
CA LEU A 70 5.19 16.25 -0.01
C LEU A 70 5.89 16.40 -1.35
N THR A 71 6.62 17.51 -1.53
CA THR A 71 7.44 17.75 -2.73
C THR A 71 8.71 16.90 -2.72
N GLN A 72 9.39 16.73 -3.86
CA GLN A 72 10.65 16.00 -3.92
C GLN A 72 11.68 16.57 -2.94
N GLU A 73 11.74 17.89 -2.79
CA GLU A 73 12.63 18.54 -1.83
C GLU A 73 12.26 18.13 -0.40
N GLY A 74 10.98 18.24 -0.04
CA GLY A 74 10.52 17.83 1.28
C GLY A 74 10.68 16.33 1.57
N LEU A 75 10.65 15.47 0.55
CA LEU A 75 10.95 14.04 0.68
C LEU A 75 12.45 13.81 0.92
N ASP A 76 13.31 14.54 0.18
CA ASP A 76 14.76 14.44 0.31
C ASP A 76 15.25 14.94 1.68
N ASP A 77 14.69 16.06 2.16
CA ASP A 77 15.06 16.65 3.46
C ASP A 77 14.72 15.71 4.64
N ARG A 78 13.66 14.92 4.50
CA ARG A 78 13.24 13.88 5.47
C ARG A 78 13.88 12.52 5.20
N GLY A 79 14.49 12.33 4.02
CA GLY A 79 15.02 11.05 3.56
C GLY A 79 13.96 10.03 3.17
N ILE A 80 12.77 10.47 2.82
CA ILE A 80 11.64 9.63 2.42
C ILE A 80 11.89 9.05 1.02
N LYS A 81 11.80 7.74 0.88
CA LYS A 81 12.08 7.00 -0.37
C LYS A 81 10.93 6.15 -0.85
N ASP A 82 10.04 5.76 0.05
CA ASP A 82 8.85 4.95 -0.26
C ASP A 82 7.60 5.41 0.50
N PHE A 83 6.47 4.74 0.23
CA PHE A 83 5.20 5.14 0.81
C PHE A 83 5.07 4.82 2.30
N SER A 84 5.76 3.81 2.80
CA SER A 84 5.72 3.48 4.24
C SER A 84 6.22 4.67 5.06
N GLU A 85 7.21 5.37 4.54
CA GLU A 85 7.75 6.59 5.14
C GLU A 85 6.81 7.78 4.93
N VAL A 86 6.19 7.96 3.73
CA VAL A 86 5.14 8.99 3.51
C VAL A 86 3.99 8.83 4.50
N ALA A 87 3.56 7.59 4.76
CA ALA A 87 2.47 7.30 5.69
C ALA A 87 2.77 7.78 7.12
N ARG A 88 4.03 7.65 7.59
CA ARG A 88 4.44 8.10 8.92
C ARG A 88 4.34 9.62 9.10
N PHE A 89 4.51 10.40 8.02
CA PHE A 89 4.37 11.86 8.02
C PHE A 89 2.96 12.36 7.69
N THR A 90 1.99 11.44 7.48
CA THR A 90 0.63 11.81 7.09
C THR A 90 -0.35 11.45 8.20
N PRO A 91 -1.06 12.42 8.79
CA PRO A 91 -1.99 12.13 9.90
C PRO A 91 -3.14 11.24 9.45
N GLY A 92 -3.49 10.26 10.31
CA GLY A 92 -4.59 9.33 10.07
C GLY A 92 -4.36 8.31 8.94
N VAL A 93 -3.12 8.14 8.48
CA VAL A 93 -2.70 7.10 7.54
C VAL A 93 -1.94 6.02 8.29
N ASN A 94 -2.31 4.77 8.04
CA ASN A 94 -1.58 3.59 8.51
C ASN A 94 -1.20 2.76 7.28
N PHE A 95 -0.04 2.14 7.34
CA PHE A 95 0.52 1.31 6.29
C PHE A 95 0.92 -0.04 6.85
N ASP A 96 0.48 -1.11 6.20
CA ASP A 96 0.85 -2.47 6.57
C ASP A 96 2.26 -2.79 6.07
N THR A 97 3.14 -3.16 6.98
CA THR A 97 4.53 -3.54 6.70
C THR A 97 4.75 -5.04 6.65
N SER A 98 3.71 -5.84 6.91
CA SER A 98 3.81 -7.31 6.95
C SER A 98 3.84 -7.98 5.58
N GLY A 99 3.66 -7.22 4.50
CA GLY A 99 3.78 -7.70 3.13
C GLY A 99 2.63 -7.32 2.20
N THR A 100 1.45 -6.97 2.71
CA THR A 100 0.30 -6.60 1.84
C THR A 100 0.40 -5.19 1.26
N ASN A 101 1.25 -4.33 1.80
CA ASN A 101 1.30 -2.89 1.47
C ASN A 101 -0.08 -2.20 1.58
N ASN A 102 -0.99 -2.73 2.39
CA ASN A 102 -2.35 -2.20 2.53
C ASN A 102 -2.32 -0.81 3.17
N ILE A 103 -3.08 0.11 2.59
CA ILE A 103 -3.17 1.50 3.04
C ILE A 103 -4.52 1.72 3.70
N SER A 104 -4.52 2.09 4.98
CA SER A 104 -5.70 2.53 5.71
C SER A 104 -5.66 4.04 5.90
N ILE A 105 -6.70 4.74 5.46
CA ILE A 105 -6.85 6.17 5.65
C ILE A 105 -8.07 6.43 6.54
N ARG A 106 -7.86 7.10 7.69
CA ARG A 106 -8.92 7.37 8.69
C ARG A 106 -9.63 6.10 9.17
N GLY A 107 -8.89 4.97 9.24
CA GLY A 107 -9.41 3.69 9.66
C GLY A 107 -10.32 2.98 8.65
N ILE A 108 -10.41 3.47 7.42
CA ILE A 108 -11.09 2.78 6.32
C ILE A 108 -10.08 1.84 5.66
N SER A 109 -10.26 0.55 5.89
CA SER A 109 -9.39 -0.52 5.38
C SER A 109 -10.23 -1.74 5.04
N GLY A 110 -9.89 -2.44 3.96
CA GLY A 110 -10.63 -3.64 3.52
C GLY A 110 -9.90 -4.92 3.89
N THR A 111 -10.66 -5.99 4.13
CA THR A 111 -10.14 -7.35 4.33
C THR A 111 -10.19 -8.19 3.05
N GLY A 112 -10.79 -7.69 1.99
CA GLY A 112 -10.87 -8.39 0.69
C GLY A 112 -11.61 -7.56 -0.36
N GLY A 113 -11.64 -8.04 -1.58
CA GLY A 113 -12.29 -7.37 -2.72
C GLY A 113 -11.42 -6.26 -3.34
N ALA A 114 -12.04 -5.18 -3.81
CA ALA A 114 -11.30 -4.03 -4.35
C ALA A 114 -10.67 -3.22 -3.21
N GLY A 115 -9.55 -2.52 -3.48
CA GLY A 115 -8.91 -1.65 -2.50
C GLY A 115 -9.80 -0.49 -2.04
N THR A 116 -9.58 0.00 -0.82
CA THR A 116 -10.30 1.16 -0.23
C THR A 116 -9.59 2.48 -0.48
N THR A 117 -8.32 2.44 -0.89
CA THR A 117 -7.48 3.61 -1.20
C THR A 117 -7.12 3.63 -2.68
N GLY A 118 -7.45 4.74 -3.37
CA GLY A 118 -7.06 4.92 -4.76
C GLY A 118 -5.57 5.24 -4.87
N ILE A 119 -4.84 4.52 -5.75
CA ILE A 119 -3.42 4.77 -6.00
C ILE A 119 -3.25 5.20 -7.45
N TYR A 120 -2.61 6.37 -7.64
CA TYR A 120 -2.44 6.98 -8.95
C TYR A 120 -0.97 7.32 -9.22
N LEU A 121 -0.51 6.99 -10.42
CA LEU A 121 0.71 7.55 -10.99
C LEU A 121 0.32 8.54 -12.10
N ASP A 122 0.58 9.83 -11.85
CA ASP A 122 0.01 10.96 -12.59
C ASP A 122 -1.55 10.91 -12.60
N ASP A 123 -2.17 10.74 -13.77
CA ASP A 123 -3.61 10.61 -13.90
C ASP A 123 -4.09 9.15 -14.10
N THR A 124 -3.21 8.16 -13.96
CA THR A 124 -3.52 6.74 -14.19
C THR A 124 -3.71 6.00 -12.87
N PRO A 125 -4.87 5.34 -12.64
CA PRO A 125 -5.05 4.45 -11.51
C PRO A 125 -4.23 3.17 -11.71
N ILE A 126 -3.49 2.75 -10.68
CA ILE A 126 -2.62 1.56 -10.70
C ILE A 126 -2.97 0.54 -9.62
N GLN A 127 -3.96 0.83 -8.76
CA GLN A 127 -4.45 -0.13 -7.77
C GLN A 127 -5.04 -1.38 -8.42
N MET A 128 -5.02 -2.49 -7.69
CA MET A 128 -5.58 -3.76 -8.13
C MET A 128 -6.71 -4.24 -7.21
N ARG A 129 -7.47 -5.24 -7.66
CA ARG A 129 -8.41 -5.99 -6.82
C ARG A 129 -7.68 -7.18 -6.21
N SER A 130 -7.91 -7.45 -4.94
CA SER A 130 -7.53 -8.72 -4.33
C SER A 130 -8.41 -9.84 -4.92
N LEU A 131 -7.78 -10.85 -5.50
CA LEU A 131 -8.46 -12.03 -6.07
C LEU A 131 -8.43 -13.22 -5.11
N ALA A 132 -7.46 -13.25 -4.20
CA ALA A 132 -7.32 -14.20 -3.10
C ALA A 132 -6.36 -13.62 -2.05
N PHE A 133 -5.40 -14.38 -1.55
CA PHE A 133 -4.39 -13.90 -0.60
C PHE A 133 -3.39 -12.92 -1.26
N ASN A 134 -2.76 -12.09 -0.44
CA ASN A 134 -1.64 -11.20 -0.77
C ASN A 134 -1.88 -10.24 -1.95
N PRO A 135 -2.77 -9.27 -1.83
CA PRO A 135 -2.87 -8.20 -2.80
C PRO A 135 -1.83 -7.10 -2.47
N ASP A 136 -0.58 -7.32 -2.87
CA ASP A 136 0.43 -6.28 -2.75
C ASP A 136 0.07 -5.07 -3.60
N GLU A 137 -0.14 -3.91 -2.98
CA GLU A 137 -0.37 -2.67 -3.73
C GLU A 137 0.92 -2.20 -4.41
N ALA A 138 0.81 -1.80 -5.68
CA ALA A 138 1.94 -1.23 -6.42
C ALA A 138 2.21 0.20 -5.95
N LEU A 139 3.40 0.44 -5.42
CA LEU A 139 3.80 1.73 -4.89
C LEU A 139 5.03 2.27 -5.62
N PRO A 140 4.89 3.38 -6.39
CA PRO A 140 6.01 4.05 -7.02
C PRO A 140 7.05 4.54 -6.01
N LYS A 141 8.32 4.47 -6.37
CA LYS A 141 9.43 4.98 -5.55
C LYS A 141 9.59 6.49 -5.70
N SER A 142 10.04 7.14 -4.63
CA SER A 142 10.16 8.60 -4.53
C SER A 142 11.50 9.09 -5.09
N PHE A 143 11.67 8.98 -6.41
CA PHE A 143 12.83 9.55 -7.11
C PHE A 143 12.37 10.29 -8.36
N ASP A 144 12.73 11.56 -8.48
CA ASP A 144 12.35 12.45 -9.58
C ASP A 144 10.84 12.60 -9.75
N ILE A 145 10.14 12.70 -8.65
CA ILE A 145 8.72 13.07 -8.63
C ILE A 145 8.59 14.57 -8.34
N ASP A 146 7.51 15.18 -8.75
CA ASP A 146 7.19 16.56 -8.37
C ASP A 146 6.70 16.59 -6.92
N ARG A 147 5.78 15.67 -6.60
CA ARG A 147 5.23 15.52 -5.26
C ARG A 147 4.42 14.23 -5.10
N VAL A 148 4.18 13.83 -3.84
CA VAL A 148 3.13 12.88 -3.44
C VAL A 148 2.00 13.65 -2.78
N GLU A 149 0.76 13.43 -3.25
CA GLU A 149 -0.45 13.98 -2.66
C GLU A 149 -1.23 12.86 -1.97
N VAL A 150 -1.57 13.01 -0.69
CA VAL A 150 -2.44 12.09 0.04
C VAL A 150 -3.73 12.81 0.41
N LEU A 151 -4.81 12.48 -0.30
CA LEU A 151 -6.14 13.02 -0.08
C LEU A 151 -6.89 12.14 0.91
N ARG A 152 -7.32 12.70 2.02
CA ARG A 152 -8.02 11.96 3.09
C ARG A 152 -9.54 12.12 2.99
N GLY A 153 -10.25 11.03 3.26
CA GLY A 153 -11.70 10.95 3.07
C GLY A 153 -12.08 10.62 1.62
N PRO A 154 -13.35 10.27 1.38
CA PRO A 154 -13.80 9.70 0.12
C PRO A 154 -13.65 10.66 -1.06
N GLN A 155 -13.05 10.16 -2.13
CA GLN A 155 -12.78 10.88 -3.38
C GLN A 155 -13.57 10.33 -4.58
N GLY A 156 -14.66 9.59 -4.32
CA GLY A 156 -15.43 8.88 -5.34
C GLY A 156 -15.91 9.72 -6.51
N THR A 157 -16.15 11.03 -6.34
CA THR A 157 -16.64 11.93 -7.40
C THR A 157 -15.60 12.15 -8.50
N LEU A 158 -14.35 12.48 -8.16
CA LEU A 158 -13.31 12.82 -9.15
C LEU A 158 -12.35 11.67 -9.44
N PHE A 159 -12.18 10.73 -8.50
CA PHE A 159 -11.24 9.61 -8.62
C PHE A 159 -11.96 8.25 -8.78
N GLY A 160 -13.23 8.14 -8.43
CA GLY A 160 -14.05 6.97 -8.73
C GLY A 160 -13.95 5.84 -7.71
N ALA A 161 -14.01 4.61 -8.21
CA ALA A 161 -14.02 3.39 -7.43
C ALA A 161 -12.73 3.19 -6.64
N GLY A 162 -12.82 2.58 -5.45
CA GLY A 162 -11.66 2.27 -4.62
C GLY A 162 -11.02 3.47 -3.92
N SER A 163 -11.70 4.64 -3.92
CA SER A 163 -11.23 5.83 -3.22
C SER A 163 -12.16 6.18 -2.05
N GLU A 164 -12.45 5.20 -1.20
CA GLU A 164 -13.35 5.34 -0.04
C GLU A 164 -12.68 5.98 1.17
N GLY A 165 -11.50 5.49 1.55
CA GLY A 165 -10.69 6.06 2.62
C GLY A 165 -9.98 7.32 2.15
N GLY A 166 -9.53 7.32 0.91
CA GLY A 166 -8.78 8.41 0.31
C GLY A 166 -8.11 8.06 -1.01
N THR A 167 -7.15 8.89 -1.41
CA THR A 167 -6.41 8.71 -2.65
C THR A 167 -4.95 9.14 -2.47
N VAL A 168 -4.02 8.30 -2.88
CA VAL A 168 -2.59 8.58 -2.96
C VAL A 168 -2.23 8.85 -4.42
N ARG A 169 -1.55 9.96 -4.68
CA ARG A 169 -1.15 10.37 -6.02
C ARG A 169 0.33 10.68 -6.08
N TYR A 170 1.04 10.01 -6.95
CA TYR A 170 2.41 10.30 -7.31
C TYR A 170 2.40 11.14 -8.57
N ILE A 171 2.85 12.38 -8.47
CA ILE A 171 2.92 13.33 -9.58
C ILE A 171 4.38 13.40 -10.04
N THR A 172 4.63 13.00 -11.28
CA THR A 172 5.99 12.97 -11.82
C THR A 172 6.44 14.35 -12.30
N THR A 173 7.75 14.63 -12.24
CA THR A 173 8.32 15.86 -12.76
C THR A 173 8.17 15.93 -14.28
N GLN A 174 7.55 17.00 -14.80
CA GLN A 174 7.26 17.15 -16.21
C GLN A 174 8.43 17.78 -16.98
N PRO A 175 8.61 17.45 -18.30
CA PRO A 175 9.59 18.11 -19.15
C PRO A 175 9.35 19.62 -19.27
N SER A 176 10.39 20.43 -19.31
CA SER A 176 10.33 21.88 -19.52
C SER A 176 10.62 22.25 -20.97
N LEU A 177 9.91 23.26 -21.50
CA LEU A 177 10.15 23.84 -22.83
C LEU A 177 11.17 24.99 -22.81
N THR A 178 11.54 25.46 -21.62
CA THR A 178 12.32 26.72 -21.47
C THR A 178 13.56 26.59 -20.60
N ARG A 179 13.55 25.68 -19.61
CA ARG A 179 14.64 25.56 -18.64
C ARG A 179 15.20 24.14 -18.65
N THR A 180 16.52 24.02 -18.56
CA THR A 180 17.18 22.74 -18.29
C THR A 180 17.18 22.53 -16.79
N SER A 181 16.92 21.30 -16.35
CA SER A 181 17.01 20.91 -14.96
C SER A 181 17.72 19.57 -14.84
N ILE A 182 18.54 19.45 -13.80
CA ILE A 182 19.27 18.24 -13.47
C ILE A 182 18.98 17.94 -11.99
N TYR A 183 18.55 16.73 -11.72
CA TYR A 183 18.43 16.20 -10.37
C TYR A 183 19.24 14.91 -10.27
N SER A 184 20.06 14.80 -9.25
CA SER A 184 20.81 13.57 -9.00
C SER A 184 20.88 13.33 -7.50
N ARG A 185 20.77 12.06 -7.10
CA ARG A 185 20.91 11.62 -5.71
C ARG A 185 21.79 10.37 -5.67
N ALA A 186 22.75 10.36 -4.75
CA ALA A 186 23.59 9.23 -4.45
C ALA A 186 23.67 9.06 -2.93
N GLU A 187 23.61 7.83 -2.45
CA GLU A 187 23.63 7.50 -1.04
C GLU A 187 24.42 6.22 -0.79
N VAL A 188 25.11 6.19 0.35
CA VAL A 188 25.70 4.97 0.92
C VAL A 188 25.40 4.95 2.41
N ALA A 189 24.93 3.81 2.90
CA ALA A 189 24.56 3.62 4.29
C ALA A 189 24.92 2.23 4.80
N THR A 190 25.13 2.12 6.10
CA THR A 190 25.34 0.86 6.81
C THR A 190 24.28 0.68 7.88
N THR A 191 23.71 -0.50 7.94
CA THR A 191 22.73 -0.90 8.96
C THR A 191 23.47 -1.68 10.06
N GLU A 192 23.16 -1.41 11.31
CA GLU A 192 23.75 -2.12 12.45
C GLU A 192 23.34 -3.60 12.40
N GLY A 193 24.33 -4.50 12.33
CA GLY A 193 24.10 -5.94 12.14
C GLY A 193 23.73 -6.37 10.72
N GLY A 194 23.75 -5.47 9.75
CA GLY A 194 23.33 -5.74 8.36
C GLY A 194 24.35 -5.33 7.31
N ASP A 195 23.96 -5.47 6.04
CA ASP A 195 24.75 -5.14 4.86
C ASP A 195 24.64 -3.66 4.45
N LEU A 196 25.54 -3.26 3.55
CA LEU A 196 25.53 -1.93 2.94
C LEU A 196 24.31 -1.72 2.08
N SER A 197 23.68 -0.56 2.24
CA SER A 197 22.70 0.01 1.33
C SER A 197 23.34 1.10 0.48
N TYR A 198 22.95 1.21 -0.79
CA TYR A 198 23.46 2.26 -1.66
C TYR A 198 22.48 2.55 -2.79
N GLU A 199 22.48 3.79 -3.25
CA GLU A 199 21.72 4.22 -4.41
C GLU A 199 22.49 5.19 -5.29
N GLY A 200 22.04 5.27 -6.54
CA GLY A 200 22.49 6.28 -7.48
C GLY A 200 21.43 6.55 -8.53
N GLY A 201 21.16 7.81 -8.79
CA GLY A 201 20.19 8.19 -9.80
C GLY A 201 20.42 9.56 -10.37
N VAL A 202 19.93 9.74 -11.58
CA VAL A 202 19.99 11.01 -12.31
C VAL A 202 18.71 11.22 -13.12
N ALA A 203 18.22 12.43 -13.09
CA ALA A 203 17.16 12.92 -13.95
C ALA A 203 17.63 14.18 -14.67
N VAL A 204 17.51 14.19 -16.00
CA VAL A 204 17.89 15.33 -16.84
C VAL A 204 16.71 15.71 -17.71
N GLY A 205 16.33 16.98 -17.68
CA GLY A 205 15.23 17.48 -18.50
C GLY A 205 15.51 18.89 -19.02
N GLY A 206 14.84 19.21 -20.14
CA GLY A 206 14.91 20.54 -20.72
C GLY A 206 14.46 20.59 -22.16
N PRO A 207 14.55 21.76 -22.81
CA PRO A 207 14.14 21.95 -24.18
C PRO A 207 15.09 21.24 -25.15
N LEU A 208 14.54 20.39 -26.01
CA LEU A 208 15.20 19.91 -27.25
C LEU A 208 15.04 20.95 -28.36
N VAL A 209 13.87 21.60 -28.42
CA VAL A 209 13.57 22.76 -29.26
C VAL A 209 12.88 23.78 -28.36
N ALA A 210 13.55 24.91 -28.14
CA ALA A 210 13.06 25.93 -27.21
C ALA A 210 11.61 26.35 -27.52
N GLY A 211 10.76 26.35 -26.50
CA GLY A 211 9.35 26.69 -26.60
C GLY A 211 8.44 25.66 -27.28
N THR A 212 9.02 24.61 -27.89
CA THR A 212 8.21 23.68 -28.72
C THR A 212 8.33 22.21 -28.27
N LEU A 213 9.53 21.74 -28.01
CA LEU A 213 9.76 20.33 -27.62
C LEU A 213 10.70 20.25 -26.42
N GLY A 214 10.25 19.67 -25.35
CA GLY A 214 11.03 19.31 -24.18
C GLY A 214 11.11 17.80 -23.99
N ALA A 215 12.12 17.36 -23.25
CA ALA A 215 12.25 15.96 -22.83
C ALA A 215 12.77 15.88 -21.38
N ARG A 216 12.49 14.76 -20.73
CA ARG A 216 13.05 14.39 -19.43
C ARG A 216 13.32 12.90 -19.40
N LEU A 217 14.55 12.56 -19.00
CA LEU A 217 14.99 11.18 -18.77
C LEU A 217 15.37 11.03 -17.31
N THR A 218 14.91 9.96 -16.69
CA THR A 218 15.21 9.59 -15.30
C THR A 218 15.71 8.15 -15.30
N ILE A 219 16.79 7.89 -14.55
CA ILE A 219 17.33 6.55 -14.29
C ILE A 219 17.77 6.52 -12.82
N TRP A 220 17.36 5.49 -12.09
CA TRP A 220 17.72 5.31 -10.69
C TRP A 220 17.84 3.83 -10.35
N TYR A 221 18.76 3.55 -9.46
CA TYR A 221 18.97 2.24 -8.85
C TYR A 221 19.22 2.38 -7.38
N ARG A 222 18.66 1.46 -6.59
CA ARG A 222 18.88 1.33 -5.16
C ARG A 222 19.01 -0.13 -4.77
N ARG A 223 19.98 -0.41 -3.91
CA ARG A 223 20.06 -1.61 -3.10
C ARG A 223 19.82 -1.26 -1.65
N ASP A 224 18.84 -1.89 -1.05
CA ASP A 224 18.65 -1.93 0.39
C ASP A 224 19.34 -3.20 0.91
N GLY A 225 20.40 -3.06 1.72
CA GLY A 225 21.13 -4.19 2.29
C GLY A 225 20.24 -4.96 3.28
N GLY A 226 20.40 -6.26 3.37
CA GLY A 226 19.67 -7.09 4.34
C GLY A 226 20.23 -6.95 5.77
N TRP A 227 19.46 -7.44 6.75
CA TRP A 227 19.84 -7.41 8.16
C TRP A 227 19.23 -8.57 8.97
N ILE A 228 18.52 -9.50 8.29
CA ILE A 228 17.95 -10.72 8.87
C ILE A 228 18.69 -11.93 8.29
N ASN A 229 19.11 -12.84 9.12
CA ASN A 229 19.78 -14.06 8.70
C ASN A 229 18.78 -15.20 8.55
N ASP A 230 18.85 -15.94 7.44
CA ASP A 230 18.09 -17.17 7.28
C ASP A 230 18.84 -18.35 7.85
N ILE A 231 18.12 -19.18 8.58
CA ILE A 231 18.62 -20.47 9.07
C ILE A 231 17.69 -21.60 8.65
N ASP A 232 18.24 -22.77 8.50
CA ASP A 232 17.46 -23.99 8.39
C ASP A 232 16.81 -24.29 9.76
N PRO A 233 15.47 -24.41 9.87
CA PRO A 233 14.79 -24.55 11.15
C PRO A 233 15.06 -25.88 11.88
N VAL A 234 15.56 -26.90 11.17
CA VAL A 234 15.83 -28.23 11.70
C VAL A 234 17.27 -28.34 12.18
N THR A 235 18.23 -27.90 11.37
CA THR A 235 19.66 -28.00 11.67
C THR A 235 20.22 -26.76 12.36
N LEU A 236 19.50 -25.66 12.35
CA LEU A 236 19.89 -24.32 12.83
C LEU A 236 21.15 -23.78 12.13
N ALA A 237 21.48 -24.31 10.97
CA ALA A 237 22.59 -23.84 10.17
C ALA A 237 22.19 -22.59 9.38
N THR A 238 23.08 -21.60 9.32
CA THR A 238 22.84 -20.40 8.50
C THR A 238 22.79 -20.79 7.03
N VAL A 239 21.66 -20.49 6.39
CA VAL A 239 21.43 -20.67 4.94
C VAL A 239 21.97 -19.46 4.20
N GLN A 240 21.56 -18.27 4.64
CA GLN A 240 22.00 -17.00 4.05
C GLN A 240 22.07 -15.92 5.12
N SER A 241 23.18 -15.16 5.14
CA SER A 241 23.28 -13.99 6.00
C SER A 241 22.64 -12.79 5.32
N ASN A 242 21.96 -11.95 6.11
CA ASN A 242 21.33 -10.71 5.65
C ASN A 242 20.44 -10.92 4.42
N ALA A 243 19.58 -11.94 4.47
CA ALA A 243 18.81 -12.42 3.32
C ALA A 243 17.74 -11.45 2.83
N ASN A 244 17.20 -10.60 3.68
CA ASN A 244 16.10 -9.69 3.36
C ASN A 244 16.52 -8.40 2.61
N PHE A 245 17.51 -8.49 1.72
CA PHE A 245 17.91 -7.36 0.87
C PHE A 245 16.94 -7.16 -0.31
N SER A 246 16.94 -5.94 -0.87
CA SER A 246 16.19 -5.68 -2.10
C SER A 246 16.96 -4.82 -3.09
N ASP A 247 16.74 -5.07 -4.38
CA ASP A 247 17.24 -4.29 -5.50
C ASP A 247 16.07 -3.62 -6.22
N THR A 248 16.16 -2.32 -6.47
CA THR A 248 15.12 -1.57 -7.18
C THR A 248 15.71 -0.78 -8.34
N TYR A 249 15.09 -0.88 -9.50
CA TYR A 249 15.42 -0.16 -10.72
C TYR A 249 14.24 0.72 -11.12
N LEU A 250 14.51 1.94 -11.54
CA LEU A 250 13.53 2.87 -12.06
C LEU A 250 14.07 3.56 -13.30
N ALA A 251 13.24 3.64 -14.33
CA ALA A 251 13.53 4.42 -15.53
C ALA A 251 12.26 5.14 -16.02
N ARG A 252 12.39 6.38 -16.42
CA ARG A 252 11.29 7.15 -17.01
C ARG A 252 11.79 7.99 -18.16
N LEU A 253 11.01 8.03 -19.26
CA LEU A 253 11.23 8.93 -20.37
C LEU A 253 9.90 9.65 -20.66
N ALA A 254 9.94 10.97 -20.70
CA ALA A 254 8.80 11.79 -21.05
C ALA A 254 9.19 12.88 -22.07
N PHE A 255 8.28 13.20 -22.97
CA PHE A 255 8.37 14.34 -23.86
C PHE A 255 7.22 15.31 -23.61
N LEU A 256 7.44 16.58 -23.87
CA LEU A 256 6.40 17.59 -23.93
C LEU A 256 6.52 18.30 -25.28
N TRP A 257 5.54 18.10 -26.14
CA TRP A 257 5.47 18.75 -27.43
C TRP A 257 4.34 19.77 -27.45
N ALA A 258 4.69 21.04 -27.68
CA ALA A 258 3.76 22.15 -27.84
C ALA A 258 3.88 22.70 -29.28
N PRO A 259 3.16 22.11 -30.26
CA PRO A 259 3.24 22.54 -31.64
C PRO A 259 2.79 23.99 -31.86
N ASN A 260 1.99 24.53 -30.95
CA ASN A 260 1.55 25.91 -30.84
C ASN A 260 1.12 26.24 -29.42
N ALA A 261 0.66 27.44 -29.16
CA ALA A 261 0.26 27.91 -27.83
C ALA A 261 -0.95 27.16 -27.24
N ASN A 262 -1.75 26.51 -28.06
CA ASN A 262 -3.04 25.91 -27.65
C ASN A 262 -2.92 24.42 -27.35
N TRP A 263 -1.87 23.77 -27.78
CA TRP A 263 -1.72 22.31 -27.63
C TRP A 263 -0.48 21.91 -26.89
N ARG A 264 -0.65 20.99 -25.96
CA ARG A 264 0.42 20.28 -25.26
C ARG A 264 0.19 18.78 -25.33
N ILE A 265 1.20 18.04 -25.78
CA ILE A 265 1.14 16.59 -25.97
C ILE A 265 2.30 15.97 -25.21
N THR A 266 1.99 15.14 -24.22
CA THR A 266 2.98 14.56 -23.29
C THR A 266 2.89 13.04 -23.33
N PRO A 267 3.63 12.36 -24.24
CA PRO A 267 3.86 10.93 -24.14
C PRO A 267 4.90 10.64 -23.04
N SER A 268 4.67 9.60 -22.26
CA SER A 268 5.63 9.14 -21.26
C SER A 268 5.61 7.61 -21.10
N ILE A 269 6.74 7.07 -20.68
CA ILE A 269 6.89 5.69 -20.26
C ILE A 269 7.62 5.66 -18.91
N TYR A 270 7.09 4.90 -17.97
CA TYR A 270 7.65 4.67 -16.65
C TYR A 270 7.85 3.17 -16.45
N TYR A 271 8.98 2.79 -15.92
CA TYR A 271 9.37 1.43 -15.59
C TYR A 271 9.89 1.36 -14.17
N GLN A 272 9.41 0.40 -13.39
CA GLN A 272 9.95 0.06 -12.07
C GLN A 272 10.07 -1.45 -11.94
N ASP A 273 11.17 -1.94 -11.37
CA ASP A 273 11.43 -3.35 -11.08
C ASP A 273 12.05 -3.40 -9.68
N GLN A 274 11.32 -3.90 -8.72
CA GLN A 274 11.79 -4.16 -7.35
C GLN A 274 11.90 -5.66 -7.15
N ARG A 275 13.00 -6.10 -6.56
CA ARG A 275 13.29 -7.51 -6.27
C ARG A 275 13.71 -7.64 -4.83
N LYS A 276 12.79 -8.03 -3.97
CA LYS A 276 13.11 -8.43 -2.60
C LYS A 276 13.62 -9.88 -2.65
N ASN A 277 14.77 -10.15 -2.03
CA ASN A 277 15.31 -11.51 -1.97
C ASN A 277 14.59 -12.35 -0.91
N ASP A 278 14.19 -11.70 0.18
CA ASP A 278 13.31 -12.28 1.19
C ASP A 278 12.50 -11.19 1.88
N ILE A 279 11.50 -11.59 2.67
CA ILE A 279 10.71 -10.69 3.49
C ILE A 279 11.45 -10.27 4.76
N SER A 280 10.88 -9.33 5.51
CA SER A 280 11.54 -8.76 6.69
C SER A 280 10.88 -9.21 8.00
N ASN A 281 10.41 -10.47 8.07
CA ASN A 281 10.00 -11.11 9.31
C ASN A 281 11.20 -11.75 10.03
N PHE A 282 11.05 -12.03 11.30
CA PHE A 282 12.00 -12.81 12.08
C PHE A 282 11.28 -13.67 13.13
N TRP A 283 11.91 -14.76 13.55
CA TRP A 283 11.38 -15.63 14.58
C TRP A 283 11.93 -15.21 15.96
N PRO A 284 11.09 -14.74 16.90
CA PRO A 284 11.54 -14.42 18.26
C PRO A 284 12.26 -15.57 18.94
N LEU A 285 11.87 -16.81 18.62
CA LEU A 285 12.44 -18.05 19.14
C LEU A 285 13.97 -18.13 18.96
N TYR A 286 14.47 -17.66 17.81
CA TYR A 286 15.90 -17.75 17.45
C TYR A 286 16.61 -16.39 17.41
N SER A 287 15.86 -15.30 17.60
CA SER A 287 16.37 -13.94 17.48
C SER A 287 16.75 -13.34 18.84
N ASN A 288 17.67 -12.38 18.79
CA ASN A 288 17.98 -11.53 19.94
C ASN A 288 18.04 -10.07 19.46
N PRO A 289 16.88 -9.38 19.39
CA PRO A 289 16.81 -7.99 18.95
C PRO A 289 17.75 -7.06 19.73
N GLY A 290 17.92 -7.28 21.03
CA GLY A 290 18.80 -6.46 21.87
C GLY A 290 20.28 -6.44 21.43
N SER A 291 20.72 -7.43 20.63
CA SER A 291 22.04 -7.49 20.02
C SER A 291 22.02 -7.29 18.49
N ASN A 292 20.91 -6.83 17.93
CA ASN A 292 20.65 -6.73 16.48
C ASN A 292 20.86 -8.06 15.72
N ASN A 293 20.59 -9.19 16.40
CA ASN A 293 20.62 -10.50 15.78
C ASN A 293 19.19 -10.94 15.47
N PHE A 294 18.78 -10.78 14.23
CA PHE A 294 17.49 -11.17 13.71
C PHE A 294 17.63 -12.40 12.83
N VAL A 295 16.76 -13.36 13.05
CA VAL A 295 16.85 -14.68 12.41
C VAL A 295 15.47 -15.04 11.86
N ASP A 296 15.41 -15.32 10.58
CA ASP A 296 14.30 -16.00 9.94
C ASP A 296 14.60 -17.49 9.86
N ALA A 297 13.65 -18.33 10.23
CA ALA A 297 13.74 -19.78 10.15
C ALA A 297 12.60 -20.36 9.31
N ASP A 298 12.06 -19.57 8.39
CA ASP A 298 11.12 -20.07 7.39
C ASP A 298 11.79 -21.15 6.54
N PRO A 299 11.16 -22.33 6.35
CA PRO A 299 11.77 -23.42 5.59
C PRO A 299 12.08 -23.10 4.13
N SER A 300 11.42 -22.08 3.58
CA SER A 300 11.65 -21.64 2.20
C SER A 300 11.79 -20.11 2.12
N GLN A 301 12.78 -19.64 1.34
CA GLN A 301 12.95 -18.22 1.06
C GLN A 301 11.82 -17.70 0.17
N ARG A 302 11.34 -16.48 0.43
CA ARG A 302 10.27 -15.82 -0.30
C ARG A 302 10.81 -14.71 -1.19
N HIS A 303 11.11 -15.04 -2.45
CA HIS A 303 11.50 -14.04 -3.43
C HIS A 303 10.27 -13.26 -3.92
N VAL A 304 10.29 -11.93 -3.76
CA VAL A 304 9.17 -11.04 -4.13
C VAL A 304 9.61 -10.06 -5.22
N PRO A 305 9.66 -10.47 -6.50
CA PRO A 305 9.82 -9.55 -7.61
C PRO A 305 8.51 -8.83 -7.92
N ASP A 306 8.57 -7.52 -8.07
CA ASP A 306 7.46 -6.67 -8.50
C ASP A 306 7.91 -5.70 -9.59
N ARG A 307 7.41 -5.91 -10.80
CA ARG A 307 7.76 -5.12 -11.96
C ARG A 307 6.51 -4.53 -12.59
N PHE A 308 6.53 -3.25 -12.90
CA PHE A 308 5.48 -2.64 -13.69
C PHE A 308 6.00 -1.63 -14.74
N ASN A 309 5.18 -1.46 -15.77
CA ASN A 309 5.34 -0.49 -16.83
C ASN A 309 4.08 0.36 -16.94
N LEU A 310 4.24 1.66 -17.13
CA LEU A 310 3.15 2.57 -17.45
C LEU A 310 3.53 3.38 -18.69
N ALA A 311 2.81 3.17 -19.78
CA ALA A 311 2.85 4.05 -20.94
C ALA A 311 1.65 4.99 -20.91
N SER A 312 1.85 6.28 -21.05
CA SER A 312 0.75 7.26 -21.06
C SER A 312 0.92 8.31 -22.16
N LEU A 313 -0.21 8.81 -22.62
CA LEU A 313 -0.31 9.92 -23.56
C LEU A 313 -1.32 10.93 -23.03
N LYS A 314 -0.82 12.06 -22.53
CA LYS A 314 -1.66 13.19 -22.13
C LYS A 314 -1.70 14.22 -23.24
N ILE A 315 -2.90 14.67 -23.61
CA ILE A 315 -3.13 15.72 -24.60
C ILE A 315 -3.96 16.82 -23.94
N GLU A 316 -3.47 18.04 -23.97
CA GLU A 316 -4.15 19.22 -23.46
C GLU A 316 -4.38 20.19 -24.61
N GLY A 317 -5.63 20.65 -24.77
CA GLY A 317 -6.04 21.59 -25.82
C GLY A 317 -6.77 22.79 -25.21
N ASP A 318 -6.28 24.00 -25.46
CA ASP A 318 -6.89 25.22 -25.01
C ASP A 318 -7.75 25.82 -26.16
N PHE A 319 -9.04 25.96 -25.88
CA PHE A 319 -10.02 26.53 -26.81
C PHE A 319 -10.55 27.88 -26.31
N GLY A 320 -9.77 28.61 -25.53
CA GLY A 320 -10.13 29.89 -24.94
C GLY A 320 -10.91 29.73 -23.64
N PRO A 321 -12.24 29.65 -23.62
CA PRO A 321 -12.99 29.51 -22.37
C PRO A 321 -12.95 28.08 -21.76
N VAL A 322 -12.49 27.09 -22.55
CA VAL A 322 -12.52 25.66 -22.19
C VAL A 322 -11.20 25.00 -22.53
N THR A 323 -10.67 24.24 -21.58
CA THR A 323 -9.53 23.35 -21.80
C THR A 323 -10.02 21.90 -21.89
N LEU A 324 -9.60 21.18 -22.94
CA LEU A 324 -9.77 19.75 -23.11
C LEU A 324 -8.52 19.06 -22.58
N ILE A 325 -8.71 17.98 -21.79
CA ILE A 325 -7.65 17.10 -21.35
C ILE A 325 -8.05 15.67 -21.71
N SER A 326 -7.16 14.98 -22.41
CA SER A 326 -7.29 13.55 -22.72
C SER A 326 -6.11 12.82 -22.13
N ASN A 327 -6.34 11.78 -21.35
CA ASN A 327 -5.30 10.88 -20.84
C ASN A 327 -5.61 9.46 -21.26
N THR A 328 -4.70 8.87 -22.06
CA THR A 328 -4.73 7.46 -22.46
C THR A 328 -3.57 6.77 -21.81
N SER A 329 -3.79 5.66 -21.13
CA SER A 329 -2.71 4.94 -20.49
C SER A 329 -2.86 3.42 -20.61
N PHE A 330 -1.72 2.76 -20.65
CA PHE A 330 -1.57 1.32 -20.58
C PHE A 330 -0.63 0.98 -19.43
N TYR A 331 -1.12 0.22 -18.47
CA TYR A 331 -0.38 -0.26 -17.30
C TYR A 331 -0.28 -1.77 -17.34
N ASP A 332 0.92 -2.28 -17.14
CA ASP A 332 1.25 -3.70 -17.09
C ASP A 332 2.10 -3.96 -15.86
N ARG A 333 1.67 -4.90 -15.02
CA ARG A 333 2.38 -5.31 -13.81
C ARG A 333 2.48 -6.82 -13.73
N HIS A 334 3.63 -7.30 -13.28
CA HIS A 334 3.85 -8.66 -12.84
C HIS A 334 4.49 -8.62 -11.45
N ASN A 335 3.73 -9.06 -10.49
CA ASN A 335 4.16 -9.24 -9.09
C ASN A 335 4.14 -10.74 -8.79
N GLN A 336 5.18 -11.23 -8.17
CA GLN A 336 5.23 -12.53 -7.58
C GLN A 336 5.46 -12.36 -6.08
N ASP A 337 4.69 -13.06 -5.28
CA ASP A 337 4.76 -13.10 -3.83
C ASP A 337 4.49 -14.53 -3.35
N GLY A 338 4.22 -14.71 -2.09
CA GLY A 338 3.86 -15.97 -1.47
C GLY A 338 3.78 -15.85 0.03
N TYR A 339 3.35 -16.91 0.65
CA TYR A 339 3.41 -17.12 2.09
C TYR A 339 4.30 -18.35 2.36
N GLU A 340 4.58 -18.66 3.60
CA GLU A 340 5.36 -19.84 3.92
C GLU A 340 4.47 -21.10 3.84
N GLY A 341 4.49 -21.76 2.68
CA GLY A 341 3.62 -22.89 2.39
C GLY A 341 3.92 -24.13 3.21
N THR A 342 5.16 -24.33 3.66
CA THR A 342 5.53 -25.45 4.54
C THR A 342 4.82 -25.32 5.89
N LEU A 343 4.89 -24.13 6.51
CA LEU A 343 4.21 -23.88 7.78
C LEU A 343 2.69 -23.99 7.61
N TYR A 344 2.15 -23.50 6.50
CA TYR A 344 0.74 -23.64 6.19
C TYR A 344 0.34 -25.12 6.08
N ASN A 345 1.08 -25.92 5.32
CA ASN A 345 0.80 -27.35 5.16
C ASN A 345 0.94 -28.13 6.46
N LEU A 346 2.01 -27.88 7.24
CA LEU A 346 2.20 -28.54 8.53
C LEU A 346 1.06 -28.18 9.48
N GLY A 347 0.62 -26.91 9.55
CA GLY A 347 -0.53 -26.47 10.31
C GLY A 347 -1.82 -27.12 9.82
N PHE A 348 -2.03 -27.16 8.50
CA PHE A 348 -3.18 -27.79 7.89
C PHE A 348 -3.29 -29.28 8.23
N TYR A 349 -2.21 -30.04 8.04
CA TYR A 349 -2.24 -31.49 8.28
C TYR A 349 -2.33 -31.84 9.76
N GLN A 350 -1.84 -31.05 10.68
CA GLN A 350 -2.02 -31.31 12.10
C GLN A 350 -3.42 -30.99 12.63
N LEU A 351 -4.18 -30.08 11.98
CA LEU A 351 -5.55 -29.76 12.37
C LEU A 351 -6.56 -30.82 11.93
N TYR A 352 -6.29 -31.52 10.84
CA TYR A 352 -7.19 -32.53 10.34
C TYR A 352 -6.97 -33.86 11.06
N ALA A 353 -7.92 -34.21 11.95
CA ALA A 353 -7.98 -35.42 12.74
C ALA A 353 -8.08 -36.73 11.92
N TYR A 354 -7.83 -36.72 10.63
CA TYR A 354 -7.74 -37.88 9.75
C TYR A 354 -6.37 -38.58 9.86
N LEU A 355 -5.40 -37.93 10.42
CA LEU A 355 -4.19 -38.62 10.86
C LEU A 355 -4.55 -39.38 12.12
N PRO A 356 -4.47 -40.73 12.14
CA PRO A 356 -4.71 -41.50 13.35
C PRO A 356 -3.86 -40.89 14.47
N PRO A 357 -4.33 -40.95 15.74
CA PRO A 357 -3.55 -40.48 16.87
C PRO A 357 -2.18 -41.07 16.76
N TYR A 358 -1.20 -40.22 16.60
CA TYR A 358 0.18 -40.44 16.30
C TYR A 358 0.71 -41.75 16.90
N VAL A 359 1.37 -42.55 16.09
CA VAL A 359 2.03 -43.76 16.54
C VAL A 359 3.07 -43.29 17.56
N ASN A 360 2.74 -43.46 18.85
CA ASN A 360 3.56 -43.17 20.03
C ASN A 360 3.67 -41.73 20.56
N GLY A 361 2.55 -41.02 20.64
CA GLY A 361 2.51 -39.79 21.49
C GLY A 361 2.65 -38.51 20.70
N THR A 362 1.68 -37.73 20.87
CA THR A 362 1.49 -36.30 20.63
C THR A 362 2.76 -35.48 20.31
N TYR A 363 3.06 -35.29 19.05
CA TYR A 363 3.92 -34.21 18.65
C TYR A 363 3.13 -33.30 17.70
N PRO A 364 2.84 -32.01 18.05
CA PRO A 364 2.43 -31.06 17.05
C PRO A 364 3.54 -30.92 15.99
N LEU A 365 3.19 -30.81 14.71
CA LEU A 365 4.18 -30.56 13.65
C LEU A 365 4.77 -29.17 13.74
N ILE A 366 4.01 -28.26 14.32
CA ILE A 366 4.40 -26.88 14.61
C ILE A 366 3.85 -26.50 15.98
N ASP A 367 4.69 -25.91 16.82
CA ASP A 367 4.29 -25.27 18.08
C ASP A 367 5.20 -24.07 18.39
N GLY A 368 5.02 -23.46 19.55
CA GLY A 368 5.84 -22.34 20.03
C GLY A 368 7.33 -22.65 20.20
N ASN A 369 7.75 -23.93 20.09
CA ASN A 369 9.14 -24.36 20.14
C ASN A 369 9.73 -24.60 18.72
N GLY A 370 8.93 -24.44 17.67
CA GLY A 370 9.38 -24.53 16.29
C GLY A 370 8.70 -25.63 15.48
N ILE A 371 9.46 -26.17 14.52
CA ILE A 371 9.00 -27.20 13.59
C ILE A 371 9.48 -28.57 14.06
N HIS A 372 8.58 -29.54 14.10
CA HIS A 372 8.82 -30.91 14.56
C HIS A 372 8.51 -31.91 13.45
N LEU A 373 9.50 -32.12 12.55
CA LEU A 373 9.34 -33.06 11.46
C LEU A 373 9.56 -34.52 11.94
N PRO A 374 8.72 -35.48 11.49
CA PRO A 374 8.89 -36.87 11.84
C PRO A 374 10.12 -37.48 11.16
N PRO A 375 10.78 -38.50 11.81
CA PRO A 375 11.81 -39.26 11.15
C PRO A 375 11.31 -39.85 9.83
N GLY A 376 12.00 -39.59 8.75
CA GLY A 376 11.59 -39.96 7.39
C GLY A 376 11.10 -38.82 6.54
N ALA A 377 10.73 -37.67 7.11
CA ALA A 377 10.37 -36.45 6.41
C ALA A 377 11.17 -35.23 6.88
N MET A 378 12.38 -35.39 7.34
CA MET A 378 13.25 -34.33 7.89
C MET A 378 13.61 -33.23 6.87
N ASN A 379 13.42 -33.49 5.58
CA ASN A 379 13.68 -32.55 4.48
C ASN A 379 12.36 -32.00 3.88
N TYR A 380 11.25 -32.13 4.60
CA TYR A 380 9.96 -31.70 4.07
C TYR A 380 9.93 -30.18 3.91
N VAL A 381 9.69 -29.75 2.67
CA VAL A 381 9.51 -28.33 2.28
C VAL A 381 8.44 -28.26 1.21
N ALA A 382 7.50 -27.34 1.39
CA ALA A 382 6.39 -27.08 0.48
C ALA A 382 6.24 -25.55 0.21
N PRO A 383 7.14 -24.96 -0.60
CA PRO A 383 7.09 -23.51 -0.85
C PRO A 383 5.79 -23.11 -1.55
N SER A 384 5.24 -21.96 -1.18
CA SER A 384 4.14 -21.36 -1.94
C SER A 384 4.66 -20.30 -2.91
N SER A 385 3.86 -20.05 -3.94
CA SER A 385 4.04 -18.92 -4.85
C SER A 385 2.69 -18.34 -5.25
N VAL A 386 2.64 -17.01 -5.37
CA VAL A 386 1.48 -16.26 -5.83
C VAL A 386 1.91 -15.34 -6.95
N ASP A 387 1.50 -15.66 -8.18
CA ASP A 387 1.75 -14.85 -9.36
C ASP A 387 0.55 -13.94 -9.65
N ASN A 388 0.76 -12.63 -9.65
CA ASN A 388 -0.22 -11.62 -10.03
C ASN A 388 0.22 -10.90 -11.31
N ILE A 389 -0.57 -11.02 -12.36
CA ILE A 389 -0.36 -10.30 -13.61
C ILE A 389 -1.55 -9.36 -13.82
N GLN A 390 -1.27 -8.08 -14.04
CA GLN A 390 -2.28 -7.06 -14.26
C GLN A 390 -2.01 -6.29 -15.55
N ASN A 391 -3.04 -6.16 -16.38
CA ASN A 391 -3.03 -5.35 -17.61
C ASN A 391 -4.22 -4.40 -17.58
N ASN A 392 -3.96 -3.10 -17.55
CA ASN A 392 -4.99 -2.08 -17.45
C ASN A 392 -4.88 -1.07 -18.61
N ILE A 393 -5.98 -0.84 -19.32
CA ILE A 393 -6.13 0.26 -20.29
C ILE A 393 -7.11 1.26 -19.70
N THR A 394 -6.68 2.52 -19.63
CA THR A 394 -7.52 3.62 -19.13
C THR A 394 -7.59 4.75 -20.14
N GLN A 395 -8.79 5.31 -20.32
CA GLN A 395 -9.04 6.52 -21.09
C GLN A 395 -9.88 7.50 -20.27
N GLU A 396 -9.37 8.70 -20.09
CA GLU A 396 -10.12 9.80 -19.48
C GLU A 396 -10.16 10.99 -20.43
N PHE A 397 -11.36 11.56 -20.62
CA PHE A 397 -11.57 12.85 -21.27
C PHE A 397 -12.18 13.81 -20.28
N ARG A 398 -11.57 14.99 -20.13
CA ARG A 398 -12.06 16.08 -19.29
C ARG A 398 -12.18 17.37 -20.09
N LEU A 399 -13.26 18.08 -19.84
CA LEU A 399 -13.45 19.48 -20.21
C LEU A 399 -13.50 20.31 -18.95
N GLN A 400 -12.81 21.41 -18.91
CA GLN A 400 -12.82 22.33 -17.78
C GLN A 400 -12.79 23.78 -18.20
N SER A 401 -13.35 24.67 -17.38
CA SER A 401 -13.22 26.12 -17.59
C SER A 401 -11.75 26.52 -17.53
N SER A 402 -11.26 27.32 -18.49
CA SER A 402 -9.85 27.72 -18.58
C SER A 402 -9.49 28.82 -17.57
N ASP A 403 -10.37 29.79 -17.36
CA ASP A 403 -10.15 30.93 -16.46
C ASP A 403 -10.27 30.47 -15.00
N ALA A 404 -9.14 30.42 -14.27
CA ALA A 404 -9.09 30.04 -12.87
C ALA A 404 -9.79 31.06 -11.93
N ASN A 405 -9.99 32.29 -12.39
CA ASN A 405 -10.67 33.37 -11.65
C ASN A 405 -12.15 33.52 -12.00
N ALA A 406 -12.67 32.67 -12.89
CA ALA A 406 -14.07 32.71 -13.26
C ALA A 406 -14.99 32.50 -12.05
N ARG A 407 -16.11 33.19 -11.99
CA ARG A 407 -17.14 33.03 -10.96
C ARG A 407 -17.70 31.60 -10.93
N LEU A 408 -17.71 30.91 -12.06
CA LEU A 408 -18.08 29.51 -12.21
C LEU A 408 -16.89 28.72 -12.73
N LEU A 409 -16.31 27.90 -11.88
CA LEU A 409 -15.31 26.89 -12.23
C LEU A 409 -16.01 25.55 -12.39
N TRP A 410 -15.74 24.84 -13.48
CA TRP A 410 -16.35 23.53 -13.68
C TRP A 410 -15.39 22.57 -14.37
N THR A 411 -15.56 21.31 -14.08
CA THR A 411 -14.92 20.17 -14.73
C THR A 411 -16.00 19.14 -15.03
N ALA A 412 -15.99 18.57 -16.22
CA ALA A 412 -16.85 17.45 -16.60
C ALA A 412 -16.02 16.44 -17.38
N GLY A 413 -16.29 15.15 -17.22
CA GLY A 413 -15.49 14.14 -17.89
C GLY A 413 -16.15 12.79 -18.05
N ILE A 414 -15.49 11.98 -18.88
CA ILE A 414 -15.81 10.58 -19.15
C ILE A 414 -14.57 9.77 -18.77
N PHE A 415 -14.78 8.67 -18.05
CA PHE A 415 -13.73 7.75 -17.64
C PHE A 415 -14.10 6.34 -18.09
N LEU A 416 -13.15 5.68 -18.73
CA LEU A 416 -13.28 4.33 -19.25
C LEU A 416 -12.04 3.55 -18.81
N THR A 417 -12.22 2.38 -18.21
CA THR A 417 -11.10 1.49 -17.88
C THR A 417 -11.49 0.05 -18.06
N GLN A 418 -10.52 -0.74 -18.48
CA GLN A 418 -10.59 -2.20 -18.49
C GLN A 418 -9.31 -2.74 -17.85
N ASN A 419 -9.48 -3.43 -16.75
CA ASN A 419 -8.42 -4.13 -16.04
C ASN A 419 -8.60 -5.63 -16.22
N ARG A 420 -7.52 -6.33 -16.57
CA ARG A 420 -7.46 -7.79 -16.61
C ARG A 420 -6.39 -8.24 -15.64
N GLN A 421 -6.75 -9.20 -14.79
CA GLN A 421 -5.83 -9.79 -13.84
C GLN A 421 -5.78 -11.30 -14.04
N THR A 422 -4.59 -11.87 -13.92
CA THR A 422 -4.38 -13.29 -13.76
C THR A 422 -3.72 -13.50 -12.41
N TYR A 423 -4.30 -14.37 -11.62
CA TYR A 423 -3.82 -14.79 -10.32
C TYR A 423 -3.54 -16.28 -10.38
N LEU A 424 -2.36 -16.70 -9.93
CA LEU A 424 -2.01 -18.10 -9.78
C LEU A 424 -1.33 -18.29 -8.44
N GLU A 425 -1.98 -18.99 -7.54
CA GLU A 425 -1.46 -19.43 -6.26
C GLU A 425 -1.18 -20.93 -6.31
N GLN A 426 -0.03 -21.35 -5.80
CA GLN A 426 0.41 -22.74 -5.76
C GLN A 426 1.13 -23.02 -4.45
N ILE A 427 0.90 -24.19 -3.87
CA ILE A 427 1.77 -24.79 -2.84
C ILE A 427 2.43 -26.00 -3.49
N HIS A 428 3.71 -25.84 -3.83
CA HIS A 428 4.49 -26.90 -4.46
C HIS A 428 4.99 -27.89 -3.41
N ASP A 429 4.39 -29.08 -3.40
CA ASP A 429 4.55 -30.09 -2.36
C ASP A 429 4.88 -31.45 -2.95
N PRO A 430 6.06 -31.64 -3.53
CA PRO A 430 6.47 -32.92 -4.10
C PRO A 430 6.77 -33.98 -3.03
N LEU A 431 6.90 -33.59 -1.76
CA LEU A 431 7.24 -34.45 -0.63
C LEU A 431 6.02 -34.80 0.24
N LEU A 432 4.81 -34.46 -0.18
CA LEU A 432 3.58 -34.75 0.59
C LEU A 432 3.46 -36.24 0.94
N SER A 433 3.72 -37.11 -0.03
CA SER A 433 3.67 -38.57 0.20
C SER A 433 4.69 -39.05 1.23
N GLU A 434 5.88 -38.46 1.27
CA GLU A 434 6.92 -38.77 2.26
C GLU A 434 6.47 -38.33 3.65
N LEU A 435 5.92 -37.13 3.78
CA LEU A 435 5.37 -36.63 5.04
C LEU A 435 4.25 -37.56 5.54
N GLN A 436 3.29 -37.88 4.69
CA GLN A 436 2.17 -38.75 5.05
C GLN A 436 2.63 -40.15 5.48
N ASN A 437 3.55 -40.76 4.75
CA ASN A 437 4.13 -42.04 5.14
C ASN A 437 4.84 -41.97 6.50
N ALA A 438 5.58 -40.90 6.76
CA ALA A 438 6.29 -40.71 8.01
C ALA A 438 5.33 -40.49 9.19
N LEU A 439 4.17 -39.87 8.97
CA LEU A 439 3.15 -39.61 9.98
C LEU A 439 2.31 -40.84 10.30
N THR A 440 1.90 -41.61 9.29
CA THR A 440 0.93 -42.67 9.45
C THR A 440 1.53 -44.08 9.49
N GLY A 441 2.67 -44.28 8.89
CA GLY A 441 3.28 -45.59 8.68
C GLY A 441 2.47 -46.48 7.71
N ASP A 442 1.44 -45.93 7.04
CA ASP A 442 0.54 -46.63 6.14
C ASP A 442 0.75 -46.12 4.69
N PRO A 443 1.39 -46.90 3.82
CA PRO A 443 1.61 -46.51 2.45
C PRO A 443 0.33 -46.38 1.63
N ASP A 444 -0.79 -47.04 2.07
CA ASP A 444 -2.06 -46.97 1.33
C ASP A 444 -2.84 -45.67 1.59
N ILE A 445 -2.52 -44.91 2.68
CA ILE A 445 -3.04 -43.57 2.93
C ILE A 445 -2.51 -42.57 1.91
N VAL A 446 -1.33 -42.83 1.35
CA VAL A 446 -0.72 -42.01 0.31
C VAL A 446 -1.65 -41.90 -0.89
N ASP A 447 -2.32 -42.98 -1.29
CA ASP A 447 -3.26 -42.95 -2.41
C ASP A 447 -4.47 -42.03 -2.15
N TYR A 448 -4.92 -41.91 -0.89
CA TYR A 448 -6.00 -41.00 -0.56
C TYR A 448 -5.65 -39.53 -0.74
N PHE A 449 -4.44 -39.09 -0.38
CA PHE A 449 -3.98 -37.72 -0.50
C PHE A 449 -3.41 -37.41 -1.90
N THR A 450 -2.95 -38.41 -2.65
CA THR A 450 -2.46 -38.26 -4.02
C THR A 450 -3.57 -38.31 -5.08
N VAL A 451 -4.75 -38.81 -4.75
CA VAL A 451 -5.96 -38.86 -5.61
C VAL A 451 -6.51 -37.43 -5.88
N GLY A 452 -5.81 -36.44 -5.94
CA GLY A 452 -6.32 -35.10 -6.23
C GLY A 452 -5.34 -34.24 -6.99
N TYR A 453 -4.15 -34.76 -7.31
CA TYR A 453 -3.23 -33.99 -8.14
C TYR A 453 -3.79 -33.80 -9.55
N ASP A 454 -3.84 -32.53 -9.96
CA ASP A 454 -4.20 -32.19 -11.34
C ASP A 454 -3.01 -32.51 -12.27
N PRO A 455 -3.21 -33.16 -13.43
CA PRO A 455 -2.13 -33.42 -14.37
C PRO A 455 -1.37 -32.16 -14.85
N ALA A 456 -2.01 -31.00 -14.80
CA ALA A 456 -1.37 -29.71 -15.11
C ALA A 456 -0.54 -29.16 -13.94
N TYR A 457 -0.79 -29.64 -12.70
CA TYR A 457 -0.15 -29.23 -11.45
C TYR A 457 0.23 -30.48 -10.62
N PRO A 458 1.12 -31.34 -11.14
CA PRO A 458 1.31 -32.71 -10.64
C PRO A 458 2.01 -32.79 -9.26
N ASN A 459 2.55 -31.68 -8.76
CA ASN A 459 3.26 -31.62 -7.48
C ASN A 459 2.69 -30.54 -6.55
N ASP A 460 1.50 -30.01 -6.84
CA ASP A 460 0.94 -28.93 -6.03
C ASP A 460 -0.12 -29.49 -5.09
N SER A 461 0.09 -29.38 -3.79
CA SER A 461 -0.92 -29.80 -2.78
C SER A 461 -2.14 -28.89 -2.79
N TYR A 462 -1.98 -27.68 -3.26
CA TYR A 462 -3.03 -26.69 -3.53
C TYR A 462 -2.65 -25.82 -4.71
N PHE A 463 -3.62 -25.47 -5.54
CA PHE A 463 -3.49 -24.41 -6.52
C PHE A 463 -4.84 -23.72 -6.76
N LEU A 464 -4.74 -22.42 -7.04
CA LEU A 464 -5.86 -21.57 -7.45
C LEU A 464 -5.42 -20.67 -8.60
N ARG A 465 -5.99 -20.86 -9.78
CA ARG A 465 -5.81 -19.96 -10.92
C ARG A 465 -7.09 -19.19 -11.19
N THR A 466 -7.02 -17.89 -11.22
CA THR A 466 -8.15 -17.00 -11.52
C THR A 466 -7.78 -16.04 -12.65
N HIS A 467 -8.65 -15.93 -13.65
CA HIS A 467 -8.63 -14.85 -14.63
C HIS A 467 -9.79 -13.92 -14.36
N ALA A 468 -9.51 -12.66 -14.07
CA ALA A 468 -10.53 -11.68 -13.74
C ALA A 468 -10.49 -10.49 -14.70
N LYS A 469 -11.63 -9.88 -14.89
CA LYS A 469 -11.83 -8.69 -15.71
C LYS A 469 -12.74 -7.71 -14.98
N ASP A 470 -12.22 -6.50 -14.73
CA ASP A 470 -12.97 -5.35 -14.25
C ASP A 470 -13.12 -4.33 -15.37
N GLU A 471 -14.33 -3.82 -15.59
CA GLU A 471 -14.63 -2.74 -16.51
C GLU A 471 -15.39 -1.63 -15.78
N GLN A 472 -14.97 -0.40 -15.99
CA GLN A 472 -15.68 0.76 -15.46
C GLN A 472 -15.95 1.78 -16.57
N TYR A 473 -17.17 2.26 -16.60
CA TYR A 473 -17.64 3.36 -17.46
C TYR A 473 -18.22 4.42 -16.55
N ALA A 474 -17.71 5.65 -16.60
CA ALA A 474 -18.22 6.70 -15.74
C ALA A 474 -18.39 8.04 -16.43
N LEU A 475 -19.40 8.77 -15.98
CA LEU A 475 -19.61 10.18 -16.24
C LEU A 475 -19.46 10.93 -14.93
N PHE A 476 -18.69 12.01 -14.92
CA PHE A 476 -18.47 12.79 -13.72
C PHE A 476 -18.41 14.29 -14.03
N GLY A 477 -18.66 15.07 -13.00
CA GLY A 477 -18.47 16.51 -13.06
C GLY A 477 -18.53 17.15 -11.70
N GLU A 478 -17.89 18.30 -11.60
CA GLU A 478 -17.89 19.16 -10.42
C GLU A 478 -17.96 20.62 -10.88
N ALA A 479 -18.77 21.41 -10.20
CA ALA A 479 -18.90 22.84 -10.44
C ALA A 479 -18.76 23.60 -9.13
N THR A 480 -17.92 24.63 -9.11
CA THR A 480 -17.74 25.57 -7.99
C THR A 480 -18.21 26.94 -8.41
N TYR A 481 -19.18 27.48 -7.70
CA TYR A 481 -19.76 28.81 -7.96
C TYR A 481 -19.44 29.77 -6.81
N GLY A 482 -18.84 30.91 -7.14
CA GLY A 482 -18.64 32.02 -6.23
C GLY A 482 -19.95 32.78 -5.97
N LEU A 483 -20.62 32.51 -4.86
CA LEU A 483 -21.80 33.27 -4.43
C LEU A 483 -21.43 34.73 -4.12
N THR A 484 -20.30 34.88 -3.45
CA THR A 484 -19.63 36.15 -3.16
C THR A 484 -18.12 35.97 -3.35
N ASP A 485 -17.35 37.05 -3.24
CA ASP A 485 -15.87 36.96 -3.28
C ASP A 485 -15.30 36.08 -2.14
N LYS A 486 -16.07 35.89 -1.05
CA LYS A 486 -15.68 35.12 0.12
C LYS A 486 -16.36 33.76 0.23
N LEU A 487 -17.48 33.54 -0.41
CA LEU A 487 -18.28 32.33 -0.27
C LEU A 487 -18.40 31.59 -1.60
N LYS A 488 -17.91 30.36 -1.63
CA LYS A 488 -18.01 29.46 -2.77
C LYS A 488 -18.79 28.20 -2.42
N LEU A 489 -19.61 27.74 -3.34
CA LEU A 489 -20.32 26.46 -3.25
C LEU A 489 -19.81 25.53 -4.35
N THR A 490 -19.50 24.31 -3.97
CA THR A 490 -19.12 23.25 -4.91
C THR A 490 -20.16 22.14 -4.87
N ALA A 491 -20.61 21.71 -6.04
CA ALA A 491 -21.42 20.51 -6.22
C ALA A 491 -20.79 19.62 -7.28
N GLY A 492 -20.65 18.34 -6.97
CA GLY A 492 -20.12 17.36 -7.88
C GLY A 492 -20.89 16.05 -7.81
N ALA A 493 -20.84 15.29 -8.87
CA ALA A 493 -21.40 13.95 -8.93
C ALA A 493 -20.64 13.08 -9.94
N ARG A 494 -20.59 11.78 -9.66
CA ARG A 494 -20.18 10.75 -10.61
C ARG A 494 -21.21 9.64 -10.64
N TRP A 495 -21.55 9.23 -11.83
CA TRP A 495 -22.26 7.99 -12.10
C TRP A 495 -21.29 7.01 -12.75
N SER A 496 -21.23 5.79 -12.22
CA SER A 496 -20.35 4.74 -12.74
C SER A 496 -21.15 3.47 -12.96
N LYS A 497 -20.87 2.77 -14.06
CA LYS A 497 -21.25 1.38 -14.29
C LYS A 497 -20.01 0.51 -14.16
N ASN A 498 -20.05 -0.42 -13.21
CA ASN A 498 -18.97 -1.37 -12.95
C ASN A 498 -19.42 -2.74 -13.41
N LYS A 499 -18.49 -3.49 -14.01
CA LYS A 499 -18.70 -4.90 -14.38
C LYS A 499 -17.49 -5.69 -13.94
N TYR A 500 -17.73 -6.77 -13.27
CA TYR A 500 -16.72 -7.74 -12.86
C TYR A 500 -17.06 -9.11 -13.40
N SER A 501 -16.10 -9.86 -13.90
CA SER A 501 -16.25 -11.27 -14.26
C SER A 501 -14.95 -12.00 -14.01
N PHE A 502 -15.05 -13.27 -13.66
CA PHE A 502 -13.89 -14.15 -13.51
C PHE A 502 -14.22 -15.57 -13.93
N ASP A 503 -13.17 -16.32 -14.26
CA ASP A 503 -13.13 -17.76 -14.30
C ASP A 503 -11.96 -18.25 -13.42
N THR A 504 -12.17 -19.41 -12.79
CA THR A 504 -11.21 -20.00 -11.87
C THR A 504 -11.09 -21.50 -12.07
N LEU A 505 -9.89 -22.00 -11.80
CA LEU A 505 -9.61 -23.44 -11.66
C LEU A 505 -8.89 -23.60 -10.33
N THR A 506 -9.43 -24.47 -9.46
CA THR A 506 -8.81 -24.76 -8.17
C THR A 506 -8.73 -26.27 -7.96
N GLY A 507 -7.70 -26.75 -7.29
CA GLY A 507 -7.48 -28.16 -7.05
C GLY A 507 -6.28 -28.43 -6.16
N GLY A 508 -5.94 -29.70 -6.09
CA GLY A 508 -4.88 -30.24 -5.25
C GLY A 508 -5.41 -31.10 -4.11
N PRO A 509 -4.56 -31.99 -3.54
CA PRO A 509 -4.94 -32.90 -2.46
C PRO A 509 -5.59 -32.27 -1.24
N GLN A 510 -5.27 -31.03 -0.93
CA GLN A 510 -5.90 -30.30 0.20
C GLN A 510 -7.41 -30.08 0.04
N LEU A 511 -7.94 -30.15 -1.18
CA LEU A 511 -9.37 -29.97 -1.44
C LEU A 511 -10.16 -31.28 -1.49
N TYR A 512 -9.52 -32.41 -1.21
CA TYR A 512 -10.15 -33.75 -1.11
C TYR A 512 -10.96 -34.18 -2.32
N GLY A 513 -10.62 -33.72 -3.52
CA GLY A 513 -11.39 -34.06 -4.71
C GLY A 513 -10.74 -33.61 -6.01
N PRO A 514 -11.38 -33.89 -7.15
CA PRO A 514 -10.91 -33.46 -8.45
C PRO A 514 -10.94 -31.93 -8.56
N SER A 515 -10.07 -31.38 -9.40
CA SER A 515 -10.05 -29.96 -9.68
C SER A 515 -11.42 -29.44 -10.12
N THR A 516 -11.78 -28.26 -9.61
CA THR A 516 -13.06 -27.63 -9.87
C THR A 516 -12.89 -26.36 -10.70
N VAL A 517 -13.85 -26.16 -11.61
CA VAL A 517 -13.93 -24.94 -12.42
C VAL A 517 -15.04 -24.06 -11.88
N GLY A 518 -14.73 -22.81 -11.61
CA GLY A 518 -15.69 -21.81 -11.18
C GLY A 518 -15.77 -20.63 -12.12
N SER A 519 -16.84 -19.89 -12.06
CA SER A 519 -16.96 -18.59 -12.72
C SER A 519 -18.01 -17.73 -12.04
N GLY A 520 -17.85 -16.44 -12.13
CA GLY A 520 -18.81 -15.50 -11.58
C GLY A 520 -18.80 -14.17 -12.32
N ASN A 521 -19.87 -13.41 -12.17
CA ASN A 521 -19.95 -12.06 -12.69
C ASN A 521 -20.87 -11.20 -11.83
N ASN A 522 -20.57 -9.90 -11.81
CA ASN A 522 -21.41 -8.89 -11.18
C ASN A 522 -21.46 -7.64 -12.07
N SER A 523 -22.58 -6.94 -12.05
CA SER A 523 -22.74 -5.67 -12.76
C SER A 523 -23.63 -4.74 -11.95
N GLU A 524 -23.07 -3.58 -11.58
CA GLU A 524 -23.75 -2.62 -10.72
C GLU A 524 -23.53 -1.19 -11.18
N ASN A 525 -24.40 -0.28 -10.70
CA ASN A 525 -24.27 1.16 -10.90
C ASN A 525 -24.00 1.82 -9.54
N SER A 526 -23.12 2.81 -9.55
CA SER A 526 -22.78 3.57 -8.35
C SER A 526 -22.95 5.06 -8.62
N PHE A 527 -23.41 5.79 -7.60
CA PHE A 527 -23.58 7.24 -7.64
C PHE A 527 -22.88 7.87 -6.44
N THR A 528 -21.94 8.79 -6.70
CA THR A 528 -21.11 9.42 -5.68
C THR A 528 -21.23 10.95 -5.77
N PRO A 529 -22.15 11.54 -5.01
CA PRO A 529 -22.30 12.98 -4.89
C PRO A 529 -21.25 13.59 -3.95
N LYS A 530 -20.93 14.87 -4.19
CA LYS A 530 -20.11 15.74 -3.33
C LYS A 530 -20.76 17.12 -3.24
N LEU A 531 -20.77 17.67 -2.04
CA LEU A 531 -21.21 19.05 -1.78
C LEU A 531 -20.18 19.68 -0.84
N SER A 532 -19.74 20.90 -1.16
CA SER A 532 -18.81 21.64 -0.31
C SER A 532 -19.15 23.12 -0.26
N VAL A 533 -18.99 23.69 0.91
CA VAL A 533 -19.07 25.12 1.17
C VAL A 533 -17.69 25.58 1.60
N GLN A 534 -17.17 26.62 0.96
CA GLN A 534 -15.88 27.24 1.29
C GLN A 534 -16.10 28.70 1.62
N TYR A 535 -15.61 29.13 2.77
CA TYR A 535 -15.62 30.50 3.22
C TYR A 535 -14.20 31.04 3.37
N GLN A 536 -13.81 31.95 2.49
CA GLN A 536 -12.54 32.68 2.53
C GLN A 536 -12.74 33.94 3.37
N ALA A 537 -12.39 33.91 4.63
CA ALA A 537 -12.58 35.05 5.53
C ALA A 537 -11.69 36.23 5.07
N ASP A 538 -10.45 35.94 4.70
CA ASP A 538 -9.45 36.82 4.13
C ASP A 538 -8.47 35.98 3.27
N PRO A 539 -7.45 36.56 2.60
CA PRO A 539 -6.54 35.81 1.73
C PRO A 539 -5.80 34.65 2.42
N ASN A 540 -5.65 34.71 3.72
CA ASN A 540 -4.87 33.78 4.54
C ASN A 540 -5.71 32.75 5.30
N ASN A 541 -7.03 32.99 5.44
CA ASN A 541 -7.89 32.19 6.31
C ASN A 541 -9.08 31.62 5.55
N MET A 542 -9.13 30.29 5.42
CA MET A 542 -10.17 29.55 4.73
C MET A 542 -10.80 28.51 5.68
N TYR A 543 -12.14 28.46 5.68
CA TYR A 543 -12.94 27.46 6.38
C TYR A 543 -13.79 26.72 5.34
N TYR A 544 -14.03 25.43 5.58
CA TYR A 544 -14.85 24.65 4.68
C TYR A 544 -15.68 23.59 5.43
N ALA A 545 -16.77 23.19 4.78
CA ALA A 545 -17.55 22.01 5.18
C ALA A 545 -17.84 21.20 3.91
N THR A 546 -17.60 19.89 3.96
CA THR A 546 -17.74 19.00 2.82
C THR A 546 -18.54 17.75 3.21
N TYR A 547 -19.50 17.39 2.37
CA TYR A 547 -20.10 16.08 2.29
C TYR A 547 -19.60 15.37 1.04
N ALA A 548 -19.12 14.14 1.16
CA ALA A 548 -18.69 13.34 0.02
C ALA A 548 -19.05 11.87 0.22
N LYS A 549 -19.36 11.18 -0.87
CA LYS A 549 -19.61 9.74 -0.90
C LYS A 549 -18.51 9.04 -1.71
N GLY A 550 -18.00 7.93 -1.18
CA GLY A 550 -17.14 6.98 -1.87
C GLY A 550 -17.81 5.62 -1.98
N TYR A 551 -17.24 4.74 -2.79
CA TYR A 551 -17.65 3.36 -2.91
C TYR A 551 -16.51 2.47 -3.37
N ARG A 552 -16.59 1.22 -3.00
CA ARG A 552 -15.78 0.13 -3.50
C ARG A 552 -16.69 -0.81 -4.30
N PRO A 553 -16.32 -1.20 -5.55
CA PRO A 553 -17.20 -2.03 -6.36
C PRO A 553 -17.34 -3.43 -5.78
N GLY A 554 -18.52 -3.99 -5.90
CA GLY A 554 -18.78 -5.38 -5.58
C GLY A 554 -18.07 -6.34 -6.52
N GLY A 555 -18.24 -7.61 -6.27
CA GLY A 555 -17.61 -8.69 -7.03
C GLY A 555 -18.39 -9.99 -6.96
N ALA A 556 -17.69 -11.07 -7.19
CA ALA A 556 -18.25 -12.42 -7.11
C ALA A 556 -17.24 -13.36 -6.43
N ASN A 557 -17.74 -14.35 -5.74
CA ASN A 557 -16.97 -15.34 -5.01
C ASN A 557 -16.69 -16.58 -5.86
N ASN A 558 -15.53 -17.20 -5.62
CA ASN A 558 -15.27 -18.54 -6.10
C ASN A 558 -16.30 -19.50 -5.50
N PRO A 559 -16.80 -20.48 -6.25
CA PRO A 559 -17.59 -21.56 -5.67
C PRO A 559 -16.78 -22.32 -4.62
N LEU A 560 -17.32 -22.45 -3.41
CA LEU A 560 -16.69 -23.26 -2.39
C LEU A 560 -17.07 -24.74 -2.54
N PRO A 561 -16.15 -25.69 -2.25
CA PRO A 561 -16.46 -27.12 -2.28
C PRO A 561 -17.48 -27.43 -1.17
N PHE A 562 -18.71 -27.78 -1.57
CA PHE A 562 -19.82 -28.01 -0.62
C PHE A 562 -19.50 -29.10 0.40
N GLU A 563 -18.88 -30.20 -0.02
CA GLU A 563 -18.58 -31.33 0.87
C GLU A 563 -17.59 -30.92 1.98
N ALA A 564 -16.56 -30.16 1.67
CA ALA A 564 -15.60 -29.71 2.66
C ALA A 564 -16.17 -28.62 3.61
N CYS A 565 -17.02 -27.72 3.08
CA CYS A 565 -17.55 -26.58 3.85
C CYS A 565 -18.98 -26.81 4.38
N SER A 566 -19.59 -27.97 4.16
CA SER A 566 -21.01 -28.22 4.49
C SER A 566 -21.31 -28.00 5.97
N GLN A 567 -20.39 -28.39 6.86
CA GLN A 567 -20.62 -28.23 8.30
C GLN A 567 -20.52 -26.75 8.72
N ASP A 568 -19.63 -25.99 8.10
CA ASP A 568 -19.56 -24.54 8.33
C ASP A 568 -20.85 -23.86 7.86
N PHE A 569 -21.34 -24.20 6.66
CA PHE A 569 -22.60 -23.64 6.16
C PHE A 569 -23.79 -23.96 7.07
N ILE A 570 -23.85 -25.18 7.61
CA ILE A 570 -24.83 -25.55 8.63
C ILE A 570 -24.68 -24.69 9.89
N ASN A 571 -23.44 -24.52 10.38
CA ASN A 571 -23.14 -23.72 11.56
C ASN A 571 -23.50 -22.24 11.35
N PHE A 572 -23.29 -21.74 10.14
CA PHE A 572 -23.65 -20.37 9.75
C PHE A 572 -25.14 -20.22 9.41
N GLY A 573 -25.90 -21.30 9.26
CA GLY A 573 -27.31 -21.25 8.87
C GLY A 573 -27.53 -20.81 7.41
N ILE A 574 -26.53 -20.96 6.55
CA ILE A 574 -26.60 -20.64 5.12
C ILE A 574 -26.56 -21.93 4.27
N ALA A 575 -27.18 -21.88 3.10
CA ALA A 575 -27.16 -23.04 2.20
C ALA A 575 -25.83 -23.20 1.44
N ASN A 576 -25.19 -22.06 1.12
CA ASN A 576 -23.89 -21.94 0.42
C ASN A 576 -23.31 -20.56 0.64
N ALA A 577 -22.03 -20.37 0.36
CA ALA A 577 -21.44 -19.04 0.25
C ALA A 577 -22.17 -18.19 -0.80
N PRO A 578 -22.33 -16.88 -0.59
CA PRO A 578 -22.93 -16.00 -1.59
C PRO A 578 -22.09 -16.01 -2.87
N THR A 579 -22.73 -16.14 -4.03
CA THR A 579 -22.05 -16.14 -5.33
C THR A 579 -21.57 -14.77 -5.75
N THR A 580 -22.17 -13.71 -5.21
CA THR A 580 -21.82 -12.31 -5.48
C THR A 580 -21.92 -11.50 -4.21
N TYR A 581 -21.16 -10.41 -4.14
CA TYR A 581 -21.26 -9.39 -3.12
C TYR A 581 -21.40 -8.01 -3.76
N ASN A 582 -22.06 -7.09 -3.07
CA ASN A 582 -22.40 -5.76 -3.59
C ASN A 582 -21.32 -4.74 -3.24
N SER A 583 -21.41 -3.56 -3.86
CA SER A 583 -20.66 -2.38 -3.43
C SER A 583 -20.93 -2.07 -1.95
N ASP A 584 -19.88 -1.75 -1.23
CA ASP A 584 -19.99 -0.99 0.02
C ASP A 584 -19.83 0.52 -0.25
N THR A 585 -20.18 1.33 0.73
CA THR A 585 -20.18 2.78 0.54
C THR A 585 -19.82 3.51 1.82
N VAL A 586 -19.03 4.56 1.67
CA VAL A 586 -18.73 5.52 2.74
C VAL A 586 -19.41 6.85 2.47
N GLN A 587 -19.88 7.49 3.53
CA GLN A 587 -20.43 8.85 3.55
C GLN A 587 -19.64 9.64 4.58
N SER A 588 -18.95 10.68 4.13
CA SER A 588 -18.12 11.53 4.98
C SER A 588 -18.71 12.91 5.14
N TYR A 589 -18.69 13.40 6.37
CA TYR A 589 -18.98 14.78 6.77
C TYR A 589 -17.73 15.35 7.39
N GLU A 590 -17.18 16.40 6.81
CA GLU A 590 -15.92 17.02 7.22
C GLU A 590 -16.10 18.53 7.38
N ILE A 591 -15.53 19.07 8.43
CA ILE A 591 -15.36 20.52 8.64
C ILE A 591 -13.87 20.76 8.84
N GLY A 592 -13.32 21.74 8.14
CA GLY A 592 -11.91 22.05 8.26
C GLY A 592 -11.59 23.52 8.11
N ALA A 593 -10.36 23.83 8.48
CA ALA A 593 -9.79 25.16 8.39
C ALA A 593 -8.36 25.10 7.84
N LYS A 594 -7.98 26.10 7.03
CA LYS A 594 -6.61 26.34 6.59
C LYS A 594 -6.27 27.80 6.85
N ASN A 595 -5.30 28.00 7.71
CA ASN A 595 -4.93 29.31 8.23
C ASN A 595 -3.44 29.54 7.98
N ASN A 596 -3.11 30.75 7.55
CA ASN A 596 -1.73 31.17 7.33
C ASN A 596 -1.52 32.50 8.06
N PHE A 597 -0.63 32.51 9.02
CA PHE A 597 -0.29 33.68 9.82
C PHE A 597 1.06 34.22 9.37
N ASP A 598 1.05 35.38 8.73
CA ASP A 598 2.23 36.13 8.24
C ASP A 598 3.21 35.32 7.37
N ASN A 599 2.70 34.28 6.66
CA ASN A 599 3.50 33.29 5.93
C ASN A 599 4.56 32.54 6.77
N ARG A 600 4.47 32.65 8.10
CA ARG A 600 5.39 31.97 9.04
C ARG A 600 4.76 30.78 9.75
N ILE A 601 3.44 30.75 9.89
CA ILE A 601 2.72 29.65 10.53
C ILE A 601 1.56 29.26 9.65
N LYS A 602 1.55 28.03 9.18
CA LYS A 602 0.44 27.41 8.44
C LYS A 602 -0.18 26.33 9.31
N ILE A 603 -1.49 26.37 9.45
CA ILE A 603 -2.25 25.36 10.18
C ILE A 603 -3.35 24.84 9.27
N ALA A 604 -3.37 23.54 9.02
CA ALA A 604 -4.49 22.85 8.42
C ALA A 604 -5.10 21.89 9.45
N SER A 605 -6.41 21.98 9.66
CA SER A 605 -7.12 21.13 10.61
C SER A 605 -8.44 20.67 10.05
N SER A 606 -8.85 19.45 10.39
CA SER A 606 -10.16 18.92 10.03
C SER A 606 -10.72 18.03 11.12
N VAL A 607 -12.05 18.04 11.26
CA VAL A 607 -12.82 17.09 12.06
C VAL A 607 -13.76 16.37 11.12
N TYR A 608 -13.83 15.05 11.23
CA TYR A 608 -14.61 14.24 10.32
C TYR A 608 -15.46 13.20 11.05
N TYR A 609 -16.53 12.82 10.34
CA TYR A 609 -17.44 11.74 10.71
C TYR A 609 -17.79 10.96 9.45
N ILE A 610 -17.40 9.68 9.39
CA ILE A 610 -17.54 8.80 8.23
C ILE A 610 -18.45 7.64 8.62
N LYS A 611 -19.51 7.41 7.85
CA LYS A 611 -20.35 6.21 7.92
C LYS A 611 -19.96 5.26 6.83
N TRP A 612 -19.67 4.02 7.19
CA TRP A 612 -19.37 2.95 6.25
C TRP A 612 -20.48 1.89 6.34
N ASN A 613 -21.11 1.59 5.24
CA ASN A 613 -22.26 0.73 5.17
C ASN A 613 -22.04 -0.42 4.21
N ASN A 614 -22.64 -1.58 4.51
CA ASN A 614 -22.64 -2.76 3.66
C ASN A 614 -21.21 -3.26 3.38
N ILE A 615 -20.37 -3.32 4.42
CA ILE A 615 -18.93 -3.53 4.32
C ILE A 615 -18.62 -4.89 3.70
N GLN A 616 -17.77 -4.92 2.69
CA GLN A 616 -17.23 -6.17 2.14
C GLN A 616 -16.23 -6.74 3.13
N GLN A 617 -16.52 -7.96 3.63
CA GLN A 617 -15.69 -8.64 4.62
C GLN A 617 -15.31 -10.03 4.12
N THR A 618 -14.06 -10.41 4.34
CA THR A 618 -13.61 -11.78 4.16
C THR A 618 -14.10 -12.61 5.34
N VAL A 619 -14.79 -13.69 5.03
CA VAL A 619 -15.25 -14.70 5.99
C VAL A 619 -14.39 -15.94 5.78
N VAL A 620 -13.68 -16.37 6.81
CA VAL A 620 -12.90 -17.61 6.81
C VAL A 620 -13.64 -18.64 7.65
N PRO A 621 -14.33 -19.62 7.03
CA PRO A 621 -15.01 -20.68 7.77
C PRO A 621 -14.02 -21.49 8.60
N PRO A 622 -14.33 -21.77 9.89
CA PRO A 622 -13.36 -22.38 10.80
C PRO A 622 -12.99 -23.84 10.48
N ILE A 623 -13.84 -24.57 9.77
CA ILE A 623 -13.59 -25.98 9.43
C ILE A 623 -12.94 -26.10 8.05
N CYS A 624 -13.55 -25.53 7.01
CA CYS A 624 -12.99 -25.71 5.65
C CYS A 624 -11.87 -24.72 5.29
N GLN A 625 -11.69 -23.66 6.05
CA GLN A 625 -10.62 -22.66 5.90
C GLN A 625 -10.55 -21.96 4.52
N ILE A 626 -11.57 -22.11 3.68
CA ILE A 626 -11.65 -21.50 2.34
C ILE A 626 -12.51 -20.25 2.42
N SER A 627 -11.91 -19.10 2.23
CA SER A 627 -12.55 -17.80 2.41
C SER A 627 -13.55 -17.45 1.30
N PHE A 628 -14.54 -16.65 1.67
CA PHE A 628 -15.43 -15.95 0.75
C PHE A 628 -15.69 -14.53 1.24
N ILE A 629 -16.18 -13.66 0.37
CA ILE A 629 -16.52 -12.28 0.71
C ILE A 629 -18.04 -12.15 0.83
N ASP A 630 -18.49 -11.46 1.88
CA ASP A 630 -19.89 -11.06 2.05
C ASP A 630 -20.00 -9.61 2.49
N ASN A 631 -21.19 -9.04 2.33
CA ASN A 631 -21.50 -7.67 2.76
C ASN A 631 -22.05 -7.68 4.19
N LEU A 632 -21.18 -7.43 5.14
CA LEU A 632 -21.49 -7.60 6.57
C LEU A 632 -21.27 -6.30 7.35
N GLY A 633 -22.33 -5.88 8.06
CA GLY A 633 -22.27 -4.82 9.03
C GLY A 633 -22.18 -3.39 8.52
N ALA A 634 -22.04 -2.52 9.48
CA ALA A 634 -21.81 -1.09 9.28
C ALA A 634 -20.81 -0.58 10.32
N ALA A 635 -20.08 0.47 9.98
CA ALA A 635 -19.07 1.05 10.85
C ALA A 635 -19.10 2.57 10.82
N VAL A 636 -18.50 3.18 11.85
CA VAL A 636 -18.28 4.62 11.94
C VAL A 636 -16.82 4.90 12.23
N ALA A 637 -16.20 5.72 11.40
CA ALA A 637 -14.91 6.33 11.67
C ALA A 637 -15.09 7.82 11.96
N LYS A 638 -14.48 8.31 13.03
CA LYS A 638 -14.53 9.72 13.42
C LYS A 638 -13.20 10.14 14.02
N GLY A 639 -12.83 11.40 13.80
CA GLY A 639 -11.54 11.84 14.27
C GLY A 639 -11.23 13.30 13.94
N ILE A 640 -9.97 13.64 14.18
CA ILE A 640 -9.38 14.93 13.93
C ILE A 640 -7.99 14.77 13.32
N ASP A 641 -7.68 15.59 12.32
CA ASP A 641 -6.35 15.73 11.73
C ASP A 641 -5.87 17.17 11.91
N ILE A 642 -4.60 17.33 12.23
CA ILE A 642 -3.93 18.62 12.38
C ILE A 642 -2.57 18.54 11.67
N GLU A 643 -2.29 19.53 10.84
CA GLU A 643 -0.95 19.79 10.28
C GLU A 643 -0.56 21.22 10.59
N LEU A 644 0.66 21.40 11.08
CA LEU A 644 1.24 22.68 11.45
C LEU A 644 2.64 22.77 10.86
N ASP A 645 2.88 23.80 10.07
CA ASP A 645 4.22 24.22 9.64
C ASP A 645 4.49 25.60 10.22
N ALA A 646 5.60 25.76 10.93
CA ALA A 646 5.93 26.99 11.60
C ALA A 646 7.42 27.35 11.47
N SER A 647 7.73 28.54 10.94
CA SER A 647 9.03 29.18 11.06
C SER A 647 9.08 29.96 12.39
N ILE A 648 9.55 29.30 13.44
CA ILE A 648 9.59 29.86 14.81
C ILE A 648 10.55 31.06 14.84
N THR A 649 11.73 30.89 14.24
CA THR A 649 12.66 31.97 13.90
C THR A 649 13.00 31.89 12.42
N ASP A 650 13.88 32.70 11.92
CA ASP A 650 14.35 32.59 10.53
C ASP A 650 15.24 31.35 10.33
N GLU A 651 15.78 30.80 11.41
CA GLU A 651 16.65 29.62 11.40
C GLU A 651 15.95 28.37 11.88
N LEU A 652 14.89 28.46 12.73
CA LEU A 652 14.25 27.32 13.35
C LEU A 652 12.84 27.11 12.79
N SER A 653 12.60 25.96 12.17
CA SER A 653 11.31 25.51 11.72
C SER A 653 10.81 24.29 12.51
N LEU A 654 9.49 24.21 12.65
CA LEU A 654 8.74 23.15 13.30
C LEU A 654 7.68 22.66 12.33
N GLU A 655 7.59 21.35 12.16
CA GLU A 655 6.52 20.67 11.45
C GLU A 655 5.84 19.67 12.39
N LEU A 656 4.53 19.67 12.42
CA LEU A 656 3.73 18.72 13.20
C LEU A 656 2.60 18.19 12.35
N ALA A 657 2.48 16.87 12.28
CA ALA A 657 1.31 16.20 11.74
C ALA A 657 0.75 15.27 12.81
N ALA A 658 -0.52 15.46 13.19
CA ALA A 658 -1.17 14.67 14.23
C ALA A 658 -2.57 14.23 13.81
N GLY A 659 -2.87 12.96 13.99
CA GLY A 659 -4.16 12.36 13.69
C GLY A 659 -4.70 11.54 14.88
N TYR A 660 -6.00 11.68 15.13
CA TYR A 660 -6.74 10.78 16.00
C TYR A 660 -7.92 10.20 15.23
N THR A 661 -8.01 8.88 15.17
CA THR A 661 -9.07 8.14 14.48
C THR A 661 -9.68 7.10 15.41
N SER A 662 -10.99 7.12 15.57
CA SER A 662 -11.76 6.04 16.18
C SER A 662 -12.64 5.41 15.11
N ALA A 663 -12.29 4.23 14.66
CA ALA A 663 -12.99 3.48 13.60
C ALA A 663 -13.53 2.17 14.22
N ARG A 664 -14.87 2.03 14.27
CA ARG A 664 -15.51 0.89 14.93
C ARG A 664 -16.79 0.46 14.23
N TYR A 665 -17.06 -0.84 14.27
CA TYR A 665 -18.34 -1.38 13.86
C TYR A 665 -19.46 -0.83 14.76
N THR A 666 -20.58 -0.49 14.17
CA THR A 666 -21.79 0.01 14.86
C THR A 666 -22.97 -0.93 14.72
N GLN A 667 -22.78 -1.97 13.98
CA GLN A 667 -23.74 -3.04 13.82
C GLN A 667 -22.98 -4.35 13.69
N GLY A 668 -23.17 -5.24 14.63
CA GLY A 668 -22.68 -6.59 14.58
C GLY A 668 -23.22 -7.32 13.36
N SER A 669 -22.42 -8.22 12.80
CA SER A 669 -22.73 -8.97 11.59
C SER A 669 -22.76 -10.45 11.90
N TYR A 670 -23.87 -11.08 11.53
CA TYR A 670 -24.11 -12.50 11.69
C TYR A 670 -24.40 -13.10 10.34
N LEU A 671 -23.86 -14.26 10.07
CA LEU A 671 -24.27 -15.05 8.89
C LEU A 671 -25.65 -15.67 9.12
N SER A 672 -25.99 -15.95 10.37
CA SER A 672 -27.30 -16.46 10.80
C SER A 672 -27.85 -15.72 12.02
N THR A 673 -28.98 -16.14 12.54
CA THR A 673 -29.53 -15.62 13.78
C THR A 673 -28.63 -15.99 14.96
N PRO A 674 -28.22 -15.02 15.82
CA PRO A 674 -27.40 -15.33 16.99
C PRO A 674 -28.07 -16.33 17.92
N CYS A 675 -27.31 -17.32 18.41
CA CYS A 675 -27.82 -18.26 19.40
C CYS A 675 -28.09 -17.56 20.73
N PRO A 676 -29.16 -17.91 21.43
CA PRO A 676 -29.38 -17.48 22.79
C PRO A 676 -28.23 -17.92 23.71
N PRO A 677 -27.91 -17.16 24.77
CA PRO A 677 -26.85 -17.53 25.69
C PRO A 677 -27.00 -18.97 26.21
N GLY A 678 -25.93 -19.76 26.08
CA GLY A 678 -25.89 -21.14 26.54
C GLY A 678 -26.51 -22.18 25.59
N VAL A 679 -26.94 -21.75 24.38
CA VAL A 679 -27.39 -22.65 23.32
C VAL A 679 -26.24 -22.86 22.32
N PRO A 680 -25.74 -24.08 22.12
CA PRO A 680 -24.70 -24.33 21.12
C PRO A 680 -25.25 -24.10 19.70
N PRO A 681 -24.40 -23.74 18.72
CA PRO A 681 -24.80 -23.65 17.32
C PRO A 681 -25.44 -24.94 16.83
N ASN A 682 -26.59 -24.85 16.15
CA ASN A 682 -27.39 -26.01 15.76
C ASN A 682 -27.98 -25.88 14.34
N GLY A 683 -27.43 -25.01 13.49
CA GLY A 683 -27.93 -24.72 12.15
C GLY A 683 -29.15 -23.78 12.11
N SER A 684 -29.78 -23.49 13.27
CA SER A 684 -30.85 -22.50 13.35
C SER A 684 -30.37 -21.18 13.99
N CYS A 685 -29.20 -21.17 14.60
CA CYS A 685 -28.57 -20.01 15.18
C CYS A 685 -27.05 -20.13 15.13
N GLU A 686 -26.37 -19.01 15.11
CA GLU A 686 -24.92 -18.85 15.19
C GLU A 686 -24.54 -18.28 16.56
N ALA A 687 -23.56 -18.91 17.22
CA ALA A 687 -23.11 -18.41 18.54
C ALA A 687 -22.10 -17.28 18.42
N VAL A 688 -21.40 -17.19 17.29
CA VAL A 688 -20.28 -16.27 17.07
C VAL A 688 -20.58 -15.37 15.87
N PRO A 689 -20.67 -14.06 16.04
CA PRO A 689 -20.79 -13.13 14.92
C PRO A 689 -19.48 -13.05 14.13
N VAL A 690 -19.55 -12.64 12.87
CA VAL A 690 -18.37 -12.34 12.06
C VAL A 690 -17.64 -11.13 12.65
N VAL A 691 -18.38 -10.08 12.99
CA VAL A 691 -17.91 -8.91 13.73
C VAL A 691 -18.97 -8.49 14.75
N ALA A 692 -18.53 -8.01 15.90
CA ALA A 692 -19.43 -7.50 16.95
C ALA A 692 -19.56 -5.97 16.92
N ASP A 693 -20.64 -5.47 17.49
CA ASP A 693 -20.82 -4.03 17.70
C ASP A 693 -19.75 -3.48 18.67
N GLY A 694 -19.08 -2.43 18.25
CA GLY A 694 -17.98 -1.82 18.99
C GLY A 694 -16.59 -2.33 18.67
N ASP A 695 -16.46 -3.40 17.87
CA ASP A 695 -15.17 -3.90 17.41
C ASP A 695 -14.41 -2.86 16.59
N ALA A 696 -13.07 -2.89 16.69
CA ALA A 696 -12.21 -2.08 15.84
C ALA A 696 -12.27 -2.58 14.41
N ILE A 697 -12.21 -1.66 13.43
CA ILE A 697 -12.02 -2.03 12.03
C ILE A 697 -10.59 -2.52 11.88
N VAL A 698 -10.43 -3.64 11.18
CA VAL A 698 -9.14 -4.25 10.87
C VAL A 698 -8.93 -4.26 9.35
N GLY A 699 -7.68 -4.18 8.92
CA GLY A 699 -7.26 -4.33 7.53
C GLY A 699 -6.87 -5.77 7.22
N GLN A 700 -6.52 -6.05 5.97
CA GLN A 700 -6.06 -7.37 5.55
C GLN A 700 -4.66 -7.67 6.10
N SER A 701 -4.43 -8.89 6.55
CA SER A 701 -3.12 -9.44 6.89
C SER A 701 -2.62 -10.39 5.80
N SER A 702 -1.31 -10.51 5.66
CA SER A 702 -0.68 -11.30 4.60
C SER A 702 -0.85 -12.82 4.74
N GLU A 703 -1.01 -13.39 5.93
CA GLU A 703 -0.90 -14.85 6.11
C GLU A 703 -2.02 -15.51 6.91
N THR A 704 -2.68 -14.81 7.80
CA THR A 704 -3.60 -15.46 8.75
C THR A 704 -5.07 -15.17 8.50
N GLY A 705 -5.40 -14.28 7.55
CA GLY A 705 -6.76 -13.78 7.40
C GLY A 705 -7.26 -12.91 8.58
N ALA A 706 -6.53 -12.92 9.69
CA ALA A 706 -6.79 -12.00 10.81
C ALA A 706 -6.34 -10.60 10.40
N GLY A 707 -7.27 -9.69 10.26
CA GLY A 707 -6.97 -8.34 9.81
C GLY A 707 -6.12 -7.58 10.81
N GLN A 708 -5.34 -6.62 10.32
CA GLN A 708 -4.52 -5.76 11.16
C GLN A 708 -5.29 -4.59 11.76
N PRO A 709 -5.16 -4.31 13.05
CA PRO A 709 -5.80 -3.15 13.66
C PRO A 709 -5.06 -1.88 13.27
N THR A 710 -5.81 -0.81 13.02
CA THR A 710 -5.24 0.51 12.74
C THR A 710 -4.94 1.25 14.03
N ALA A 711 -3.76 1.90 14.11
CA ALA A 711 -3.43 2.74 15.25
C ALA A 711 -4.35 3.95 15.34
N PRO A 712 -4.97 4.21 16.50
CA PRO A 712 -5.90 5.34 16.65
C PRO A 712 -5.22 6.70 16.68
N VAL A 713 -3.94 6.76 17.02
CA VAL A 713 -3.16 8.00 17.14
C VAL A 713 -1.91 7.90 16.28
N THR A 714 -1.69 8.91 15.45
CA THR A 714 -0.46 9.08 14.69
C THR A 714 0.07 10.50 14.94
N VAL A 715 1.35 10.65 15.24
CA VAL A 715 1.99 11.96 15.42
C VAL A 715 3.36 11.93 14.77
N SER A 716 3.64 12.92 13.96
CA SER A 716 4.96 13.19 13.40
C SER A 716 5.39 14.59 13.80
N LEU A 717 6.60 14.72 14.31
CA LEU A 717 7.21 15.97 14.74
C LEU A 717 8.58 16.13 14.07
N GLY A 718 8.74 17.18 13.26
CA GLY A 718 10.00 17.58 12.64
C GLY A 718 10.50 18.89 13.20
N LEU A 719 11.77 18.95 13.55
CA LEU A 719 12.47 20.18 13.95
C LEU A 719 13.70 20.34 13.06
N GLU A 720 13.81 21.50 12.42
CA GLU A 720 14.96 21.82 11.59
C GLU A 720 15.55 23.17 11.99
N TYR A 721 16.87 23.18 12.18
CA TYR A 721 17.65 24.40 12.46
C TYR A 721 18.64 24.64 11.33
N ARG A 722 18.47 25.77 10.62
CA ARG A 722 19.34 26.23 9.53
C ARG A 722 20.25 27.34 10.02
N PHE A 723 21.52 27.26 9.69
CA PHE A 723 22.53 28.26 10.06
C PHE A 723 23.69 28.29 9.05
N ASN A 724 24.47 29.34 9.07
CA ASN A 724 25.67 29.42 8.21
C ASN A 724 26.89 28.89 8.96
N MET A 725 27.57 27.90 8.39
CA MET A 725 28.85 27.39 8.85
C MET A 725 29.87 27.44 7.71
N MET A 726 31.03 28.04 7.91
CA MET A 726 32.09 28.22 6.88
C MET A 726 31.56 28.86 5.58
N SER A 727 30.64 29.82 5.69
CA SER A 727 29.97 30.51 4.57
C SER A 727 29.03 29.60 3.72
N HIS A 728 28.67 28.45 4.22
CA HIS A 728 27.73 27.54 3.60
C HIS A 728 26.49 27.39 4.47
N GLU A 729 25.31 27.33 3.83
CA GLU A 729 24.08 27.02 4.51
C GLU A 729 24.16 25.57 5.05
N THR A 730 23.89 25.43 6.31
CA THR A 730 23.97 24.16 7.05
C THR A 730 22.65 23.92 7.76
N PHE A 731 22.21 22.71 7.82
CA PHE A 731 21.01 22.34 8.57
C PHE A 731 21.25 21.15 9.49
N ILE A 732 20.47 21.09 10.56
CA ILE A 732 20.30 19.94 11.41
C ILE A 732 18.80 19.71 11.54
N ARG A 733 18.33 18.53 11.20
CA ARG A 733 16.94 18.11 11.28
C ARG A 733 16.79 16.87 12.14
N VAL A 734 15.75 16.85 12.97
CA VAL A 734 15.33 15.69 13.76
C VAL A 734 13.84 15.47 13.49
N ASP A 735 13.50 14.27 13.08
CA ASP A 735 12.11 13.81 12.91
C ASP A 735 11.82 12.70 13.91
N SER A 736 10.67 12.77 14.55
CA SER A 736 10.19 11.74 15.48
C SER A 736 8.74 11.43 15.17
N GLU A 737 8.46 10.16 14.94
CA GLU A 737 7.15 9.65 14.56
C GLU A 737 6.65 8.70 15.65
N TYR A 738 5.42 8.95 16.10
CA TYR A 738 4.73 8.13 17.09
C TYR A 738 3.49 7.51 16.46
N GLN A 739 3.38 6.20 16.57
CA GLN A 739 2.18 5.45 16.26
C GLN A 739 1.61 4.87 17.55
N GLY A 740 0.34 5.13 17.81
CA GLY A 740 -0.32 4.71 19.04
C GLY A 740 -0.56 3.20 19.09
N ARG A 741 -0.83 2.72 20.29
CA ARG A 741 -1.18 1.32 20.52
C ARG A 741 -2.42 0.93 19.73
N ALA A 742 -2.33 -0.13 18.94
CA ALA A 742 -3.44 -0.71 18.18
C ALA A 742 -3.94 -1.99 18.84
N LYS A 743 -5.28 -2.17 18.87
CA LYS A 743 -5.92 -3.33 19.51
C LYS A 743 -6.80 -4.06 18.52
N TRP A 744 -6.69 -5.38 18.49
CA TRP A 744 -7.71 -6.22 17.89
C TRP A 744 -9.04 -6.14 18.68
N PRO A 745 -10.16 -6.57 18.07
CA PRO A 745 -11.40 -6.83 18.78
C PRO A 745 -11.12 -7.67 20.04
N SER A 746 -11.80 -7.39 21.14
CA SER A 746 -11.57 -8.09 22.41
C SER A 746 -12.76 -8.92 22.82
N ALA A 747 -12.53 -10.08 23.43
CA ALA A 747 -13.57 -10.97 23.95
C ALA A 747 -14.62 -10.28 24.84
N GLY A 748 -14.25 -9.24 25.56
CA GLY A 748 -15.19 -8.46 26.36
C GLY A 748 -16.15 -7.58 25.57
N GLN A 749 -15.86 -7.35 24.30
CA GLN A 749 -16.74 -6.62 23.37
C GLN A 749 -17.67 -7.57 22.60
N ASP A 750 -17.32 -8.83 22.49
CA ASP A 750 -18.13 -9.86 21.83
C ASP A 750 -19.31 -10.37 22.68
N GLY A 751 -19.54 -9.85 23.83
CA GLY A 751 -20.80 -9.92 24.58
C GLY A 751 -21.13 -11.23 25.28
N VAL A 752 -20.31 -12.28 25.20
CA VAL A 752 -20.60 -13.56 25.88
C VAL A 752 -19.33 -14.13 26.51
N ALA A 753 -19.21 -13.99 27.83
CA ALA A 753 -18.12 -14.62 28.57
C ALA A 753 -18.12 -16.14 28.31
N GLY A 754 -17.08 -16.62 27.64
CA GLY A 754 -16.81 -18.05 27.42
C GLY A 754 -17.30 -18.64 26.11
N VAL A 755 -17.97 -17.89 25.22
CA VAL A 755 -18.43 -18.37 23.89
C VAL A 755 -18.45 -17.23 22.87
N GLY A 756 -17.69 -16.19 23.02
CA GLY A 756 -17.98 -15.00 22.29
C GLY A 756 -16.83 -14.48 21.45
N ASN A 757 -16.32 -15.31 20.60
CA ASN A 757 -15.32 -14.85 19.67
C ASN A 757 -15.99 -14.59 18.33
N THR A 758 -15.79 -13.40 17.76
CA THR A 758 -16.10 -13.18 16.35
C THR A 758 -15.17 -14.05 15.51
N LEU A 759 -15.48 -14.29 14.24
CA LEU A 759 -14.57 -14.96 13.30
C LEU A 759 -13.28 -14.16 13.08
N GLN A 760 -13.27 -12.87 13.41
CA GLN A 760 -12.08 -12.01 13.38
C GLN A 760 -11.38 -11.90 14.73
N TYR A 761 -11.98 -12.39 15.81
CA TYR A 761 -11.39 -12.37 17.14
C TYR A 761 -10.58 -13.62 17.42
N ASP A 762 -9.41 -13.39 17.94
CA ASP A 762 -8.57 -14.42 18.50
C ASP A 762 -8.04 -13.97 19.86
N ALA A 763 -8.27 -14.77 20.90
CA ALA A 763 -7.87 -14.46 22.25
C ALA A 763 -6.34 -14.31 22.42
N ALA A 764 -5.57 -14.93 21.52
CA ALA A 764 -4.11 -14.85 21.50
C ALA A 764 -3.58 -13.67 20.67
N ASN A 765 -4.45 -12.89 20.03
CA ASN A 765 -4.01 -11.71 19.32
C ASN A 765 -3.41 -10.70 20.28
N TYR A 766 -2.19 -10.28 19.95
CA TYR A 766 -1.51 -9.25 20.70
C TYR A 766 -2.14 -7.89 20.48
N VAL A 767 -1.87 -7.04 21.42
CA VAL A 767 -2.00 -5.62 21.21
C VAL A 767 -0.69 -5.13 20.64
N LEU A 768 -0.68 -4.59 19.43
CA LEU A 768 0.49 -3.91 18.90
C LEU A 768 0.83 -2.73 19.82
N PRO A 769 2.04 -2.68 20.39
CA PRO A 769 2.45 -1.59 21.27
C PRO A 769 2.50 -0.28 20.50
N GLY A 770 2.47 0.84 21.21
CA GLY A 770 2.81 2.12 20.58
C GLY A 770 4.30 2.14 20.21
N THR A 771 4.61 2.67 19.02
CA THR A 771 5.96 2.73 18.50
C THR A 771 6.46 4.17 18.39
N VAL A 772 7.76 4.35 18.57
CA VAL A 772 8.45 5.61 18.29
C VAL A 772 9.60 5.31 17.34
N PHE A 773 9.65 6.06 16.23
CA PHE A 773 10.78 6.05 15.32
C PHE A 773 11.38 7.46 15.27
N THR A 774 12.68 7.57 15.39
CA THR A 774 13.37 8.88 15.36
C THR A 774 14.51 8.83 14.38
N SER A 775 14.61 9.85 13.51
CA SER A 775 15.72 10.03 12.58
C SER A 775 16.37 11.40 12.78
N MET A 776 17.63 11.50 12.38
CA MET A 776 18.39 12.73 12.41
C MET A 776 19.19 12.91 11.12
N ARG A 777 19.20 14.13 10.60
CA ARG A 777 19.99 14.52 9.43
C ARG A 777 20.77 15.80 9.72
N ALA A 778 22.00 15.88 9.24
CA ALA A 778 22.80 17.09 9.29
C ALA A 778 23.50 17.27 7.95
N GLY A 779 23.27 18.38 7.28
CA GLY A 779 23.76 18.60 5.93
C GLY A 779 24.24 20.02 5.68
N MET A 780 24.97 20.17 4.58
CA MET A 780 25.55 21.44 4.16
C MET A 780 25.41 21.63 2.65
N GLN A 781 25.08 22.85 2.23
CA GLN A 781 24.87 23.22 0.84
C GLN A 781 26.16 23.80 0.23
N PHE A 782 26.63 23.23 -0.87
CA PHE A 782 27.78 23.64 -1.66
C PHE A 782 27.36 24.05 -3.07
N GLY A 783 26.87 25.27 -3.25
CA GLY A 783 26.26 25.68 -4.51
C GLY A 783 25.06 24.82 -4.88
N GLN A 784 25.18 24.04 -5.93
CA GLN A 784 24.12 23.13 -6.40
C GLN A 784 24.13 21.74 -5.73
N TRP A 785 25.13 21.47 -4.86
CA TRP A 785 25.26 20.22 -4.13
C TRP A 785 24.79 20.36 -2.70
N SER A 786 24.00 19.40 -2.23
CA SER A 786 23.70 19.19 -0.81
C SER A 786 24.35 17.89 -0.36
N LEU A 787 25.12 17.94 0.72
CA LEU A 787 25.70 16.76 1.37
C LEU A 787 25.12 16.63 2.76
N ALA A 788 24.57 15.46 3.10
CA ALA A 788 24.00 15.20 4.41
C ALA A 788 24.48 13.87 5.00
N LEU A 789 24.84 13.89 6.27
CA LEU A 789 24.94 12.70 7.11
C LEU A 789 23.56 12.43 7.71
N PHE A 790 23.19 11.18 7.82
CA PHE A 790 21.93 10.80 8.45
C PHE A 790 22.08 9.58 9.38
N CYS A 791 21.16 9.49 10.31
CA CYS A 791 20.97 8.36 11.19
C CYS A 791 19.46 8.07 11.29
N ASP A 792 19.00 7.04 10.63
CA ASP A 792 17.63 6.55 10.74
C ASP A 792 17.57 5.55 11.90
N ASN A 793 16.41 5.48 12.58
CA ASN A 793 16.25 4.74 13.83
C ASN A 793 17.32 5.09 14.88
N LEU A 794 17.44 6.38 15.20
CA LEU A 794 18.47 6.94 16.08
C LEU A 794 18.54 6.22 17.45
N THR A 795 17.39 5.82 17.98
CA THR A 795 17.29 5.12 19.27
C THR A 795 17.53 3.62 19.17
N ASN A 796 17.74 3.09 17.95
CA ASN A 796 17.79 1.66 17.64
C ASN A 796 16.58 0.91 18.19
N SER A 797 15.37 1.44 17.96
CA SER A 797 14.11 0.85 18.40
C SER A 797 13.84 -0.47 17.67
N HIS A 798 13.56 -1.52 18.40
CA HIS A 798 13.13 -2.83 17.92
C HIS A 798 11.65 -3.07 18.31
N ALA A 799 10.84 -1.99 18.27
CA ALA A 799 9.43 -2.11 18.58
C ALA A 799 8.72 -3.03 17.59
N LEU A 800 7.83 -3.87 18.10
CA LEU A 800 6.96 -4.71 17.30
C LEU A 800 6.05 -3.83 16.44
N THR A 801 6.22 -3.89 15.13
CA THR A 801 5.39 -3.14 14.17
C THR A 801 4.26 -4.01 13.63
N ASP A 802 4.48 -5.31 13.59
CA ASP A 802 3.54 -6.29 13.11
C ASP A 802 3.93 -7.70 13.53
N PHE A 803 3.05 -8.69 13.39
CA PHE A 803 3.34 -10.09 13.60
C PHE A 803 2.38 -11.01 12.83
N ASN A 804 2.86 -12.22 12.56
CA ASN A 804 2.11 -13.33 12.02
C ASN A 804 2.31 -14.56 12.90
N TRP A 805 1.36 -15.47 12.91
CA TRP A 805 1.52 -16.76 13.56
C TRP A 805 1.09 -17.90 12.64
N SER A 806 1.69 -19.05 12.83
CA SER A 806 1.20 -20.30 12.24
C SER A 806 0.07 -20.89 13.08
N ILE A 807 -0.80 -21.65 12.44
CA ILE A 807 -2.03 -22.20 13.03
C ILE A 807 -1.72 -22.99 14.30
N ASP A 808 -2.46 -22.69 15.36
CA ASP A 808 -2.40 -23.37 16.65
C ASP A 808 -3.01 -24.78 16.54
N PRO A 809 -2.39 -25.81 17.11
CA PRO A 809 -2.95 -27.18 17.13
C PRO A 809 -4.25 -27.33 17.92
N GLY A 810 -4.91 -26.26 18.34
CA GLY A 810 -6.25 -26.29 18.92
C GLY A 810 -6.30 -26.21 20.45
N ASP A 811 -5.19 -26.14 21.14
CA ASP A 811 -5.13 -26.01 22.59
C ASP A 811 -4.84 -24.55 23.09
N GLY A 812 -4.56 -23.65 22.16
CA GLY A 812 -4.31 -22.22 22.45
C GLY A 812 -3.01 -21.94 23.20
N SER A 813 -2.15 -22.93 23.41
CA SER A 813 -1.05 -22.82 24.38
C SER A 813 0.30 -22.46 23.78
N SER A 814 0.53 -22.71 22.48
CA SER A 814 1.84 -22.44 21.89
C SER A 814 1.77 -22.23 20.37
N ARG A 815 1.97 -21.00 19.95
CA ARG A 815 1.98 -20.59 18.55
C ARG A 815 3.40 -20.30 18.10
N LEU A 816 3.71 -20.67 16.89
CA LEU A 816 4.92 -20.21 16.24
C LEU A 816 4.71 -18.80 15.73
N GLU A 817 5.44 -17.86 16.28
CA GLU A 817 5.32 -16.44 15.96
C GLU A 817 6.42 -15.96 15.03
N ARG A 818 6.04 -15.08 14.10
CA ARG A 818 6.94 -14.32 13.26
C ARG A 818 6.63 -12.85 13.45
N GLU A 819 7.63 -12.07 13.75
CA GLU A 819 7.51 -10.66 14.09
C GLU A 819 8.14 -9.76 13.03
N TYR A 820 7.65 -8.52 12.98
CA TYR A 820 8.21 -7.43 12.18
C TYR A 820 8.63 -6.29 13.09
N THR A 821 9.72 -5.64 12.75
CA THR A 821 10.22 -4.49 13.49
C THR A 821 10.82 -3.45 12.55
N PHE A 822 11.17 -2.28 13.08
CA PHE A 822 11.93 -1.30 12.32
C PHE A 822 13.30 -1.85 11.91
N ARG A 823 13.75 -1.44 10.74
CA ARG A 823 15.14 -1.65 10.34
C ARG A 823 16.06 -1.13 11.45
N PRO A 824 17.08 -1.87 11.89
CA PRO A 824 18.03 -1.41 12.90
C PRO A 824 18.68 -0.08 12.50
N ARG A 825 19.30 0.59 13.47
CA ARG A 825 19.97 1.89 13.25
C ARG A 825 20.80 1.85 11.98
N THR A 826 20.52 2.81 11.09
CA THR A 826 21.17 2.93 9.79
C THR A 826 21.82 4.30 9.69
N ILE A 827 23.13 4.32 9.44
CA ILE A 827 23.91 5.55 9.32
C ILE A 827 24.45 5.65 7.90
N GLY A 828 24.32 6.82 7.30
CA GLY A 828 24.75 7.00 5.92
C GLY A 828 25.06 8.45 5.56
N ILE A 829 25.49 8.59 4.31
CA ILE A 829 25.74 9.88 3.66
C ILE A 829 24.95 9.95 2.36
N THR A 830 24.27 11.06 2.16
CA THR A 830 23.52 11.38 0.93
C THR A 830 24.13 12.59 0.25
N ALA A 831 24.33 12.51 -1.06
CA ALA A 831 24.73 13.64 -1.91
C ALA A 831 23.61 13.91 -2.92
N ILE A 832 23.14 15.14 -2.99
CA ILE A 832 22.07 15.58 -3.91
C ILE A 832 22.59 16.74 -4.73
N PHE A 833 22.36 16.69 -6.04
CA PHE A 833 22.62 17.77 -6.98
C PHE A 833 21.32 18.27 -7.60
N ARG A 834 21.08 19.58 -7.58
CA ARG A 834 19.91 20.23 -8.20
C ARG A 834 20.36 21.44 -9.01
N GLN A 835 19.93 21.47 -10.30
CA GLN A 835 20.15 22.59 -11.22
C GLN A 835 18.86 22.91 -11.97
#